data_55578b388e98aa40aa9d2c680babcd3c
#
_entry.id   55578b388e98aa40aa9d2c680babcd3c
#
_cell.length_a   1.000
_cell.length_b   1.000
_cell.length_c   1.000
_cell.angle_alpha   90.00
_cell.angle_beta   90.00
_cell.angle_gamma   90.00
#
_symmetry.space_group_name_H-M   'P 1'
#
loop_
_entity.id
_entity.type
_entity.pdbx_description
1 polymer ?
#
loop_
_entity_poly.entity_id
_entity_poly.type
_entity_poly.pdbx_seq_one_letter_code
_entity_poly.pdbx_strand_id
1 'polypeptide(L)'
;MEYWSQVIKSQRARKSLSALNVFGLSVCVGAALLIMLYVRFELSFDSFHDGDRIYRVESRLYEGATLTDNWATTSFGHAPAMYREIPGIEQYVRVTAQDRGQEVTFGDRQFIEEQYCYTEPAFFDLFNFPILKGEKGGQLVRPNTMVITESAARRYFAGGDPIGKVLTFRTSSSEQHFEVTGVIADMPYNSHLHYDFLLSYSTIPEARRDIWYIHGVYTYVRLEPGKKPGDIEAAFHSISEKYKTAALKHKDWRVELVRLRDIHLTPRKSYEKEAKGSRMAVRILSVMVVALLLIGWVNALNLTVARYLERGREFGIRKAFGASRRQVILQGLLEAGLLNLSALILAPGWVEVLLPFVCRWVGLDFAAGAFRLPEFWSMAAACFIGGTLFTGLYPSFLLTRIRPADIMRGKLLHGRKGNRMRKMLIVAQFLASFVLVSGTLVVIGQVRYMQQETSSTSSNRVLVVKYPAFTDDMSVKMESFKKRLGQIPYVVRVSISGAVPGVEVANYFTNRPYGSDPSEVKLIQMFAVDYDYLALYSPEMLCGRGFSEAYGNERNKVVLNEEAVRLLGYPSPEEALGKQLEMEVLEDPLEVVGVVKNYHQQSLAEPYKPILFFLKERVPFIATPYISVKMDGPVNSDRLAEVEQMYRTYFPSALFSYFYLDDYQDSLYKSDRNFGWIFASASLLAVFVACLGLWVVTLFSTLARVKEVGIRKVLGAGKISLFVVLTRELLLLTVLATVLGLPVSVVLMNGWLESYAFHIVLPWWVYGVAFVLLMCVAFLTVVRQVWRVVRLKPMRILRNE
;
A
#
# COMPACT_ATOMS: atom_id res chain seq x y z
N MET A 1 -1.98 -37.92 -35.13
CA MET A 1 -2.72 -38.67 -34.09
C MET A 1 -1.82 -39.55 -33.20
N GLU A 2 -0.80 -40.22 -33.73
CA GLU A 2 0.11 -41.09 -32.90
C GLU A 2 0.85 -40.35 -31.78
N TYR A 3 1.36 -39.13 -32.00
CA TYR A 3 2.04 -38.35 -31.02
C TYR A 3 1.14 -38.06 -29.78
N TRP A 4 -0.13 -37.67 -30.00
CA TRP A 4 -1.08 -37.36 -28.94
C TRP A 4 -1.39 -38.60 -28.07
N SER A 5 -1.60 -39.76 -28.72
CA SER A 5 -1.86 -41.03 -28.01
C SER A 5 -0.67 -41.45 -27.11
N GLN A 6 0.56 -41.23 -27.60
CA GLN A 6 1.78 -41.54 -26.87
C GLN A 6 2.01 -40.58 -25.67
N VAL A 7 1.72 -39.26 -25.85
CA VAL A 7 1.84 -38.28 -24.79
C VAL A 7 0.83 -38.57 -23.66
N ILE A 8 -0.42 -38.91 -24.02
CA ILE A 8 -1.45 -39.28 -23.03
C ILE A 8 -1.09 -40.60 -22.31
N LYS A 9 -0.58 -41.62 -23.01
CA LYS A 9 -0.11 -42.88 -22.39
C LYS A 9 1.05 -42.63 -21.45
N SER A 10 2.00 -41.73 -21.78
CA SER A 10 3.15 -41.41 -20.93
C SER A 10 2.73 -40.74 -19.61
N GLN A 11 1.71 -39.93 -19.63
CA GLN A 11 1.16 -39.29 -18.42
C GLN A 11 0.37 -40.28 -17.53
N ARG A 12 -0.28 -41.26 -18.13
CA ARG A 12 -1.03 -42.29 -17.40
C ARG A 12 -0.17 -43.33 -16.64
N ALA A 13 1.07 -43.55 -17.07
CA ALA A 13 1.97 -44.60 -16.49
C ALA A 13 2.37 -44.32 -15.01
N ARG A 14 2.39 -43.05 -14.54
CA ARG A 14 2.63 -42.70 -13.11
C ARG A 14 1.76 -41.51 -12.71
N LYS A 15 0.47 -41.75 -12.56
CA LYS A 15 -0.58 -40.76 -12.28
C LYS A 15 -0.24 -39.83 -11.08
N SER A 16 0.33 -40.39 -9.99
CA SER A 16 0.62 -39.63 -8.75
C SER A 16 1.69 -38.53 -8.92
N LEU A 17 2.78 -38.82 -9.65
CA LEU A 17 3.84 -37.81 -9.88
C LEU A 17 3.41 -36.73 -10.89
N SER A 18 2.63 -37.12 -11.91
CA SER A 18 2.05 -36.15 -12.84
C SER A 18 1.03 -35.25 -12.16
N ALA A 19 0.17 -35.82 -11.31
CA ALA A 19 -0.81 -35.05 -10.53
C ALA A 19 -0.13 -34.06 -9.57
N LEU A 20 0.93 -34.49 -8.87
CA LEU A 20 1.69 -33.62 -7.97
C LEU A 20 2.33 -32.43 -8.71
N ASN A 21 2.85 -32.69 -9.93
CA ASN A 21 3.46 -31.64 -10.75
C ASN A 21 2.42 -30.63 -11.24
N VAL A 22 1.28 -31.12 -11.76
CA VAL A 22 0.18 -30.25 -12.19
C VAL A 22 -0.38 -29.48 -11.01
N PHE A 23 -0.55 -30.10 -9.84
CA PHE A 23 -1.00 -29.42 -8.62
C PHE A 23 -0.04 -28.31 -8.21
N GLY A 24 1.25 -28.60 -8.00
CA GLY A 24 2.22 -27.58 -7.59
C GLY A 24 2.35 -26.42 -8.58
N LEU A 25 2.31 -26.74 -9.90
CA LEU A 25 2.36 -25.71 -10.93
C LEU A 25 1.07 -24.88 -11.00
N SER A 26 -0.11 -25.51 -10.85
CA SER A 26 -1.40 -24.79 -10.84
C SER A 26 -1.52 -23.82 -9.68
N VAL A 27 -1.05 -24.22 -8.52
CA VAL A 27 -1.00 -23.35 -7.33
C VAL A 27 -0.08 -22.15 -7.55
N CYS A 28 1.13 -22.37 -8.11
CA CYS A 28 2.05 -21.27 -8.44
C CYS A 28 1.46 -20.30 -9.49
N VAL A 29 0.87 -20.84 -10.55
CA VAL A 29 0.27 -20.03 -11.61
C VAL A 29 -0.96 -19.27 -11.08
N GLY A 30 -1.81 -19.94 -10.28
CA GLY A 30 -2.97 -19.30 -9.65
C GLY A 30 -2.57 -18.13 -8.73
N ALA A 31 -1.58 -18.35 -7.86
CA ALA A 31 -1.06 -17.28 -7.00
C ALA A 31 -0.40 -16.14 -7.79
N ALA A 32 0.37 -16.48 -8.83
CA ALA A 32 0.97 -15.48 -9.71
C ALA A 32 -0.10 -14.65 -10.43
N LEU A 33 -1.16 -15.27 -10.96
CA LEU A 33 -2.29 -14.58 -11.58
C LEU A 33 -3.01 -13.66 -10.60
N LEU A 34 -3.22 -14.11 -9.34
CA LEU A 34 -3.86 -13.31 -8.30
C LEU A 34 -3.04 -12.06 -7.96
N ILE A 35 -1.71 -12.21 -7.79
CA ILE A 35 -0.83 -11.07 -7.53
C ILE A 35 -0.75 -10.15 -8.77
N MET A 36 -0.72 -10.69 -9.99
CA MET A 36 -0.76 -9.90 -11.22
C MET A 36 -2.05 -9.08 -11.34
N LEU A 37 -3.21 -9.63 -10.93
CA LEU A 37 -4.48 -8.89 -10.88
C LEU A 37 -4.38 -7.70 -9.93
N TYR A 38 -3.77 -7.89 -8.75
CA TYR A 38 -3.55 -6.80 -7.81
C TYR A 38 -2.58 -5.75 -8.35
N VAL A 39 -1.43 -6.18 -8.89
CA VAL A 39 -0.46 -5.27 -9.55
C VAL A 39 -1.11 -4.49 -10.70
N ARG A 40 -1.94 -5.17 -11.53
CA ARG A 40 -2.71 -4.51 -12.59
C ARG A 40 -3.66 -3.47 -12.03
N PHE A 41 -4.38 -3.79 -10.94
CA PHE A 41 -5.27 -2.86 -10.27
C PHE A 41 -4.51 -1.60 -9.84
N GLU A 42 -3.39 -1.75 -9.14
CA GLU A 42 -2.52 -0.63 -8.71
C GLU A 42 -2.00 0.23 -9.88
N LEU A 43 -1.71 -0.42 -11.03
CA LEU A 43 -1.23 0.26 -12.24
C LEU A 43 -2.36 0.83 -13.10
N SER A 44 -3.62 0.47 -12.83
CA SER A 44 -4.78 0.87 -13.63
C SER A 44 -5.45 2.14 -13.13
N PHE A 45 -4.95 2.75 -12.05
CA PHE A 45 -5.53 3.98 -11.52
C PHE A 45 -5.62 5.06 -12.59
N ASP A 46 -6.80 5.66 -12.69
CA ASP A 46 -7.14 6.75 -13.60
C ASP A 46 -6.89 6.47 -15.10
N SER A 47 -6.68 5.20 -15.47
CA SER A 47 -6.42 4.82 -16.86
C SER A 47 -7.65 4.91 -17.77
N PHE A 48 -8.85 4.99 -17.19
CA PHE A 48 -10.12 5.13 -17.90
C PHE A 48 -10.41 6.59 -18.32
N HIS A 49 -9.64 7.54 -17.80
CA HIS A 49 -9.66 8.92 -18.28
C HIS A 49 -8.78 9.08 -19.51
N ASP A 50 -9.09 10.05 -20.36
CA ASP A 50 -8.27 10.44 -21.52
C ASP A 50 -7.04 11.27 -21.05
N GLY A 51 -6.28 10.67 -20.13
CA GLY A 51 -5.39 11.31 -19.18
C GLY A 51 -3.97 11.58 -19.65
N ASP A 52 -3.59 11.31 -20.92
CA ASP A 52 -2.19 11.49 -21.36
C ASP A 52 -1.72 12.95 -21.36
N ARG A 53 -2.66 13.90 -21.40
CA ARG A 53 -2.42 15.35 -21.36
C ARG A 53 -2.94 16.03 -20.10
N ILE A 54 -3.46 15.27 -19.13
CA ILE A 54 -3.99 15.81 -17.86
C ILE A 54 -2.92 15.64 -16.78
N TYR A 55 -2.68 16.73 -16.07
CA TYR A 55 -1.69 16.81 -15.00
C TYR A 55 -2.30 17.45 -13.77
N ARG A 56 -1.93 16.97 -12.59
CA ARG A 56 -2.15 17.67 -11.32
C ARG A 56 -0.99 18.63 -11.10
N VAL A 57 -1.29 19.88 -10.80
CA VAL A 57 -0.32 20.91 -10.44
C VAL A 57 -0.06 20.84 -8.93
N GLU A 58 1.17 20.65 -8.53
CA GLU A 58 1.60 20.50 -7.14
C GLU A 58 2.58 21.62 -6.78
N SER A 59 2.51 22.11 -5.55
CA SER A 59 3.37 23.21 -5.09
C SER A 59 4.63 22.69 -4.39
N ARG A 60 5.78 23.25 -4.77
CA ARG A 60 7.09 22.98 -4.14
C ARG A 60 7.72 24.27 -3.69
N LEU A 61 8.11 24.35 -2.43
CA LEU A 61 8.80 25.49 -1.85
C LEU A 61 10.24 25.11 -1.52
N TYR A 62 11.16 25.93 -2.00
CA TYR A 62 12.58 25.75 -1.75
C TYR A 62 13.16 26.94 -0.97
N GLU A 63 14.10 26.64 -0.07
CA GLU A 63 14.93 27.61 0.61
C GLU A 63 16.38 27.36 0.15
N GLY A 64 16.86 28.18 -0.75
CA GLY A 64 18.08 27.90 -1.52
C GLY A 64 17.93 26.64 -2.38
N ALA A 65 18.76 25.62 -2.14
CA ALA A 65 18.69 24.34 -2.83
C ALA A 65 17.83 23.29 -2.10
N THR A 66 17.37 23.58 -0.88
CA THR A 66 16.67 22.62 -0.02
C THR A 66 15.16 22.71 -0.23
N LEU A 67 14.51 21.59 -0.55
CA LEU A 67 13.06 21.49 -0.59
C LEU A 67 12.53 21.52 0.87
N THR A 68 11.80 22.58 1.22
CA THR A 68 11.22 22.75 2.56
C THR A 68 9.80 22.22 2.65
N ASP A 69 9.01 22.42 1.59
CA ASP A 69 7.60 22.04 1.58
C ASP A 69 7.22 21.45 0.22
N ASN A 70 6.42 20.39 0.25
CA ASN A 70 5.91 19.68 -0.92
C ASN A 70 4.44 19.37 -0.73
N TRP A 71 3.57 20.11 -1.43
CA TRP A 71 2.13 20.05 -1.25
C TRP A 71 1.43 19.50 -2.50
N ALA A 72 0.52 18.55 -2.30
CA ALA A 72 -0.33 18.02 -3.38
C ALA A 72 -1.33 19.06 -3.90
N THR A 73 -1.58 20.10 -3.09
CA THR A 73 -2.54 21.18 -3.38
C THR A 73 -1.86 22.46 -3.80
N THR A 74 -2.64 23.34 -4.41
CA THR A 74 -2.27 24.73 -4.75
C THR A 74 -3.18 25.71 -4.02
N SER A 75 -2.90 27.00 -4.14
CA SER A 75 -3.87 28.01 -3.75
C SER A 75 -4.96 28.19 -4.82
N PHE A 76 -6.08 28.79 -4.42
CA PHE A 76 -7.23 29.01 -5.28
C PHE A 76 -6.92 29.84 -6.53
N GLY A 77 -5.94 30.76 -6.45
CA GLY A 77 -5.55 31.65 -7.54
C GLY A 77 -4.63 31.02 -8.62
N HIS A 78 -4.02 29.84 -8.34
CA HIS A 78 -3.05 29.24 -9.28
C HIS A 78 -3.64 28.94 -10.64
N ALA A 79 -4.70 28.13 -10.70
CA ALA A 79 -5.28 27.67 -11.95
C ALA A 79 -5.70 28.80 -12.87
N PRO A 80 -6.49 29.80 -12.43
CA PRO A 80 -6.87 30.90 -13.30
C PRO A 80 -5.71 31.80 -13.73
N ALA A 81 -4.69 31.99 -12.89
CA ALA A 81 -3.51 32.76 -13.27
C ALA A 81 -2.66 32.01 -14.31
N MET A 82 -2.39 30.72 -14.07
CA MET A 82 -1.66 29.88 -15.02
C MET A 82 -2.37 29.82 -16.38
N TYR A 83 -3.69 29.66 -16.40
CA TYR A 83 -4.48 29.60 -17.62
C TYR A 83 -4.44 30.91 -18.41
N ARG A 84 -4.44 32.06 -17.73
CA ARG A 84 -4.40 33.38 -18.37
C ARG A 84 -3.00 33.79 -18.84
N GLU A 85 -1.96 33.40 -18.09
CA GLU A 85 -0.62 33.97 -18.25
C GLU A 85 0.39 32.97 -18.88
N ILE A 86 0.11 31.67 -18.86
CA ILE A 86 0.97 30.65 -19.48
C ILE A 86 0.31 30.06 -20.73
N PRO A 87 0.85 30.26 -21.93
CA PRO A 87 0.32 29.66 -23.12
C PRO A 87 0.58 28.13 -23.15
N GLY A 88 -0.41 27.36 -23.60
CA GLY A 88 -0.31 25.90 -23.72
C GLY A 88 -1.12 25.12 -22.71
N ILE A 89 -1.94 25.80 -21.88
CA ILE A 89 -2.96 25.18 -21.05
C ILE A 89 -4.30 25.33 -21.78
N GLU A 90 -4.86 24.15 -22.20
CA GLU A 90 -6.13 24.10 -22.91
C GLU A 90 -7.32 24.34 -21.96
N GLN A 91 -7.26 23.78 -20.75
CA GLN A 91 -8.34 23.82 -19.77
C GLN A 91 -7.79 23.54 -18.37
N TYR A 92 -8.50 24.02 -17.35
CA TYR A 92 -8.20 23.70 -15.95
C TYR A 92 -9.47 23.36 -15.17
N VAL A 93 -9.26 22.66 -14.05
CA VAL A 93 -10.29 22.35 -13.05
C VAL A 93 -9.69 22.42 -11.67
N ARG A 94 -10.44 23.01 -10.74
CA ARG A 94 -10.13 23.00 -9.32
C ARG A 94 -11.09 22.05 -8.60
N VAL A 95 -10.53 21.25 -7.70
CA VAL A 95 -11.28 20.35 -6.82
C VAL A 95 -10.84 20.66 -5.39
N THR A 96 -11.76 21.09 -4.53
CA THR A 96 -11.38 21.43 -3.15
C THR A 96 -11.08 20.18 -2.35
N ALA A 97 -9.95 20.22 -1.62
CA ALA A 97 -9.59 19.17 -0.67
C ALA A 97 -10.34 19.42 0.65
N GLN A 98 -11.46 18.73 0.88
CA GLN A 98 -12.25 18.88 2.10
C GLN A 98 -11.75 17.94 3.22
N ASP A 99 -11.67 18.48 4.46
CA ASP A 99 -11.11 17.75 5.61
C ASP A 99 -12.16 17.19 6.55
N ARG A 100 -13.44 17.49 6.34
CA ARG A 100 -14.46 17.25 7.34
C ARG A 100 -15.72 16.68 6.75
N GLY A 101 -16.26 15.68 7.44
CA GLY A 101 -17.60 15.23 7.15
C GLY A 101 -18.60 16.34 7.40
N GLN A 102 -19.61 16.42 6.54
CA GLN A 102 -20.77 17.30 6.71
C GLN A 102 -22.02 16.48 6.92
N GLU A 103 -22.90 17.00 7.77
CA GLU A 103 -24.21 16.41 7.93
C GLU A 103 -25.10 16.81 6.76
N VAL A 104 -25.61 15.81 6.04
CA VAL A 104 -26.45 16.01 4.85
C VAL A 104 -27.83 15.45 5.14
N THR A 105 -28.86 16.27 4.90
CA THR A 105 -30.26 15.91 5.19
C THR A 105 -31.16 16.02 3.99
N PHE A 106 -32.12 15.08 3.90
CA PHE A 106 -33.26 15.13 2.97
C PHE A 106 -34.48 14.49 3.63
N GLY A 107 -35.47 15.30 4.01
CA GLY A 107 -36.62 14.83 4.81
C GLY A 107 -36.14 14.20 6.12
N ASP A 108 -36.55 12.97 6.39
CA ASP A 108 -36.14 12.21 7.59
C ASP A 108 -34.80 11.51 7.47
N ARG A 109 -34.15 11.60 6.30
CA ARG A 109 -32.84 10.94 6.06
C ARG A 109 -31.71 11.90 6.35
N GLN A 110 -30.82 11.45 7.19
CA GLN A 110 -29.69 12.23 7.66
C GLN A 110 -28.43 11.34 7.75
N PHE A 111 -27.34 11.78 7.12
CA PHE A 111 -26.07 11.07 7.12
C PHE A 111 -24.90 12.05 7.28
N ILE A 112 -23.77 11.57 7.77
CA ILE A 112 -22.51 12.31 7.76
C ILE A 112 -21.75 11.88 6.50
N GLU A 113 -21.53 12.83 5.59
CA GLU A 113 -20.89 12.62 4.30
C GLU A 113 -19.47 13.23 4.31
N GLU A 114 -18.50 12.39 4.04
CA GLU A 114 -17.08 12.77 3.98
C GLU A 114 -16.59 12.90 2.53
N GLN A 115 -17.31 12.31 1.58
CA GLN A 115 -16.95 12.20 0.17
C GLN A 115 -17.61 13.31 -0.66
N TYR A 116 -17.20 14.57 -0.44
CA TYR A 116 -17.71 15.71 -1.20
C TYR A 116 -16.62 16.69 -1.56
N CYS A 117 -16.79 17.43 -2.65
CA CYS A 117 -15.90 18.52 -3.05
C CYS A 117 -16.66 19.63 -3.78
N TYR A 118 -16.08 20.83 -3.79
CA TYR A 118 -16.50 21.89 -4.71
C TYR A 118 -15.62 21.80 -5.97
N THR A 119 -16.27 21.87 -7.14
CA THR A 119 -15.57 21.81 -8.42
C THR A 119 -16.28 22.61 -9.51
N GLU A 120 -15.58 22.86 -10.60
CA GLU A 120 -16.03 23.64 -11.74
C GLU A 120 -16.77 22.77 -12.77
N PRO A 121 -17.63 23.34 -13.63
CA PRO A 121 -18.32 22.60 -14.71
C PRO A 121 -17.36 21.83 -15.63
N ALA A 122 -16.17 22.38 -15.87
CA ALA A 122 -15.11 21.77 -16.66
C ALA A 122 -14.61 20.41 -16.11
N PHE A 123 -15.02 20.01 -14.90
CA PHE A 123 -14.76 18.70 -14.32
C PHE A 123 -15.20 17.56 -15.24
N PHE A 124 -16.38 17.68 -15.84
CA PHE A 124 -16.92 16.65 -16.72
C PHE A 124 -16.29 16.63 -18.13
N ASP A 125 -15.54 17.68 -18.49
CA ASP A 125 -14.76 17.74 -19.72
C ASP A 125 -13.36 17.13 -19.54
N LEU A 126 -12.77 17.27 -18.33
CA LEU A 126 -11.48 16.69 -18.02
C LEU A 126 -11.58 15.22 -17.65
N PHE A 127 -12.59 14.85 -16.86
CA PHE A 127 -12.73 13.53 -16.29
C PHE A 127 -13.91 12.77 -16.91
N ASN A 128 -13.65 11.55 -17.38
CA ASN A 128 -14.64 10.73 -18.08
C ASN A 128 -15.56 9.97 -17.10
N PHE A 129 -16.32 10.69 -16.28
CA PHE A 129 -17.35 10.08 -15.44
C PHE A 129 -18.70 10.10 -16.19
N PRO A 130 -19.35 8.92 -16.39
CA PRO A 130 -20.60 8.85 -17.13
C PRO A 130 -21.73 9.60 -16.40
N ILE A 131 -22.38 10.54 -17.09
CA ILE A 131 -23.58 11.20 -16.60
C ILE A 131 -24.77 10.30 -16.91
N LEU A 132 -25.49 9.87 -15.88
CA LEU A 132 -26.67 8.99 -15.98
C LEU A 132 -27.97 9.77 -16.12
N LYS A 133 -28.10 10.93 -15.45
CA LYS A 133 -29.24 11.82 -15.49
C LYS A 133 -28.81 13.30 -15.46
N GLY A 134 -29.57 14.16 -16.07
CA GLY A 134 -29.31 15.61 -16.19
C GLY A 134 -28.76 16.00 -17.56
N GLU A 135 -28.82 17.29 -17.90
CA GLU A 135 -28.32 17.80 -19.20
C GLU A 135 -26.80 17.98 -19.20
N LYS A 136 -26.12 17.49 -20.22
CA LYS A 136 -24.67 17.70 -20.40
C LYS A 136 -24.38 19.19 -20.58
N GLY A 137 -23.44 19.73 -19.78
CA GLY A 137 -22.97 21.11 -19.86
C GLY A 137 -23.74 22.11 -18.96
N GLY A 138 -24.83 21.69 -18.32
CA GLY A 138 -25.57 22.52 -17.37
C GLY A 138 -25.23 22.28 -15.90
N GLN A 139 -24.42 21.25 -15.62
CA GLN A 139 -24.10 20.89 -14.24
C GLN A 139 -23.10 21.86 -13.63
N LEU A 140 -23.32 22.19 -12.36
CA LEU A 140 -22.39 22.99 -11.52
C LEU A 140 -22.16 24.45 -12.03
N VAL A 141 -22.92 24.94 -12.99
CA VAL A 141 -22.77 26.29 -13.53
C VAL A 141 -23.34 27.33 -12.53
N ARG A 142 -24.53 27.08 -11.99
CA ARG A 142 -25.17 27.96 -11.03
C ARG A 142 -24.65 27.69 -9.60
N PRO A 143 -24.57 28.73 -8.75
CA PRO A 143 -24.31 28.51 -7.33
C PRO A 143 -25.41 27.64 -6.70
N ASN A 144 -25.09 26.97 -5.61
CA ASN A 144 -25.99 26.10 -4.85
C ASN A 144 -26.58 24.93 -5.69
N THR A 145 -25.83 24.45 -6.68
CA THR A 145 -26.16 23.24 -7.43
C THR A 145 -25.17 22.14 -7.13
N MET A 146 -25.58 20.89 -7.31
CA MET A 146 -24.73 19.74 -7.12
C MET A 146 -25.03 18.61 -8.10
N VAL A 147 -24.05 17.75 -8.28
CA VAL A 147 -24.15 16.45 -8.94
C VAL A 147 -23.83 15.36 -7.92
N ILE A 148 -24.58 14.27 -7.94
CA ILE A 148 -24.43 13.18 -6.98
C ILE A 148 -24.15 11.86 -7.70
N THR A 149 -23.55 10.89 -7.00
CA THR A 149 -23.37 9.52 -7.52
C THR A 149 -24.68 8.75 -7.50
N GLU A 150 -24.74 7.65 -8.27
CA GLU A 150 -25.89 6.74 -8.27
C GLU A 150 -26.14 6.15 -6.88
N SER A 151 -25.08 5.79 -6.15
CA SER A 151 -25.17 5.29 -4.78
C SER A 151 -25.73 6.33 -3.82
N ALA A 152 -25.31 7.59 -3.90
CA ALA A 152 -25.87 8.67 -3.12
C ALA A 152 -27.34 8.91 -3.47
N ALA A 153 -27.68 8.88 -4.78
CA ALA A 153 -29.07 9.02 -5.21
C ALA A 153 -29.97 7.91 -4.64
N ARG A 154 -29.50 6.68 -4.63
CA ARG A 154 -30.24 5.54 -4.01
C ARG A 154 -30.39 5.71 -2.49
N ARG A 155 -29.34 6.18 -1.80
CA ARG A 155 -29.33 6.37 -0.34
C ARG A 155 -30.34 7.41 0.12
N TYR A 156 -30.41 8.55 -0.57
CA TYR A 156 -31.30 9.65 -0.19
C TYR A 156 -32.73 9.55 -0.77
N PHE A 157 -32.89 9.06 -2.00
CA PHE A 157 -34.17 9.13 -2.72
C PHE A 157 -34.85 7.76 -2.89
N ALA A 158 -34.26 6.64 -2.43
CA ALA A 158 -34.88 5.29 -2.48
C ALA A 158 -35.43 4.88 -3.86
N GLY A 159 -34.75 5.31 -4.95
CA GLY A 159 -35.21 5.03 -6.33
C GLY A 159 -36.11 6.09 -6.93
N GLY A 160 -36.51 7.12 -6.18
CA GLY A 160 -37.21 8.31 -6.73
C GLY A 160 -36.28 9.16 -7.62
N ASP A 161 -36.85 10.09 -8.37
CA ASP A 161 -36.04 10.99 -9.19
C ASP A 161 -35.38 12.08 -8.32
N PRO A 162 -34.03 12.16 -8.32
CA PRO A 162 -33.32 13.13 -7.53
C PRO A 162 -33.25 14.52 -8.17
N ILE A 163 -33.47 14.65 -9.49
CA ILE A 163 -33.28 15.92 -10.21
C ILE A 163 -34.25 16.99 -9.69
N GLY A 164 -33.72 18.19 -9.45
CA GLY A 164 -34.49 19.32 -8.89
C GLY A 164 -34.81 19.23 -7.40
N LYS A 165 -34.40 18.13 -6.71
CA LYS A 165 -34.51 18.02 -5.25
C LYS A 165 -33.40 18.77 -4.57
N VAL A 166 -33.68 19.28 -3.35
CA VAL A 166 -32.73 20.07 -2.57
C VAL A 166 -32.28 19.26 -1.35
N LEU A 167 -30.97 19.07 -1.20
CA LEU A 167 -30.36 18.54 0.00
C LEU A 167 -29.75 19.68 0.83
N THR A 168 -29.81 19.52 2.14
CA THR A 168 -29.27 20.50 3.09
C THR A 168 -27.96 19.97 3.65
N PHE A 169 -26.87 20.72 3.46
CA PHE A 169 -25.54 20.50 4.01
C PHE A 169 -25.35 21.37 5.25
N ARG A 170 -25.11 20.76 6.39
CA ARG A 170 -24.86 21.44 7.65
C ARG A 170 -23.39 21.31 8.06
N THR A 171 -22.74 22.45 8.23
CA THR A 171 -21.39 22.54 8.80
C THR A 171 -21.48 23.02 10.25
N SER A 172 -20.35 23.06 10.95
CA SER A 172 -20.25 23.66 12.29
C SER A 172 -20.55 25.18 12.33
N SER A 173 -20.68 25.85 11.18
CA SER A 173 -20.84 27.30 11.11
C SER A 173 -21.97 27.80 10.18
N SER A 174 -22.54 26.94 9.34
CA SER A 174 -23.52 27.33 8.35
C SER A 174 -24.38 26.18 7.88
N GLU A 175 -25.54 26.52 7.36
CA GLU A 175 -26.47 25.62 6.64
C GLU A 175 -26.51 26.07 5.18
N GLN A 176 -26.35 25.16 4.24
CA GLN A 176 -26.36 25.42 2.80
C GLN A 176 -27.29 24.44 2.09
N HIS A 177 -28.05 24.93 1.13
CA HIS A 177 -29.04 24.16 0.37
C HIS A 177 -28.54 23.98 -1.07
N PHE A 178 -28.46 22.72 -1.55
CA PHE A 178 -28.01 22.41 -2.90
C PHE A 178 -29.09 21.68 -3.70
N GLU A 179 -29.40 22.21 -4.88
CA GLU A 179 -30.27 21.56 -5.86
C GLU A 179 -29.50 20.48 -6.64
N VAL A 180 -30.03 19.27 -6.72
CA VAL A 180 -29.47 18.21 -7.55
C VAL A 180 -29.73 18.47 -9.03
N THR A 181 -28.71 18.71 -9.82
CA THR A 181 -28.78 18.99 -11.27
C THR A 181 -28.34 17.83 -12.14
N GLY A 182 -27.69 16.81 -11.54
CA GLY A 182 -27.22 15.66 -12.28
C GLY A 182 -26.95 14.45 -11.40
N VAL A 183 -26.94 13.27 -12.02
CA VAL A 183 -26.50 12.01 -11.42
C VAL A 183 -25.41 11.41 -12.30
N ILE A 184 -24.30 11.03 -11.69
CA ILE A 184 -23.20 10.32 -12.35
C ILE A 184 -23.14 8.87 -11.88
N ALA A 185 -22.47 8.00 -12.66
CA ALA A 185 -22.12 6.67 -12.20
C ALA A 185 -21.18 6.77 -10.99
N ASP A 186 -21.22 5.74 -10.13
CA ASP A 186 -20.30 5.65 -9.01
C ASP A 186 -18.85 5.68 -9.50
N MET A 187 -17.99 6.43 -8.82
CA MET A 187 -16.58 6.50 -9.19
C MET A 187 -15.91 5.15 -8.96
N PRO A 188 -15.17 4.61 -9.93
CA PRO A 188 -14.57 3.28 -9.81
C PRO A 188 -13.46 3.26 -8.76
N TYR A 189 -13.25 2.11 -8.11
CA TYR A 189 -12.24 1.94 -7.05
C TYR A 189 -10.80 2.25 -7.47
N ASN A 190 -10.50 2.21 -8.77
CA ASN A 190 -9.21 2.59 -9.35
C ASN A 190 -9.17 4.03 -9.86
N SER A 191 -9.95 4.91 -9.26
CA SER A 191 -9.81 6.36 -9.37
C SER A 191 -9.09 6.92 -8.15
N HIS A 192 -8.30 7.99 -8.31
CA HIS A 192 -7.81 8.75 -7.17
C HIS A 192 -8.88 9.69 -6.62
N LEU A 193 -9.87 10.05 -7.44
CA LEU A 193 -11.02 10.85 -7.04
C LEU A 193 -12.17 9.95 -6.57
N HIS A 194 -12.64 10.16 -5.33
CA HIS A 194 -13.76 9.44 -4.75
C HIS A 194 -14.68 10.42 -4.06
N TYR A 195 -15.68 10.92 -4.78
CA TYR A 195 -16.66 11.86 -4.26
C TYR A 195 -18.07 11.40 -4.57
N ASP A 196 -18.94 11.36 -3.55
CA ASP A 196 -20.37 11.10 -3.70
C ASP A 196 -21.14 12.35 -4.09
N PHE A 197 -20.60 13.53 -3.73
CA PHE A 197 -21.21 14.84 -3.97
C PHE A 197 -20.22 15.80 -4.59
N LEU A 198 -20.55 16.28 -5.79
CA LEU A 198 -19.82 17.35 -6.48
C LEU A 198 -20.65 18.63 -6.38
N LEU A 199 -20.16 19.60 -5.61
CA LEU A 199 -20.82 20.88 -5.34
C LEU A 199 -20.28 21.95 -6.29
N SER A 200 -21.13 22.87 -6.73
CA SER A 200 -20.71 23.94 -7.62
C SER A 200 -19.69 24.87 -6.96
N TYR A 201 -18.55 25.06 -7.62
CA TYR A 201 -17.50 25.98 -7.19
C TYR A 201 -17.98 27.44 -7.10
N SER A 202 -18.97 27.80 -7.93
CA SER A 202 -19.59 29.12 -7.91
C SER A 202 -20.39 29.43 -6.62
N THR A 203 -20.61 28.44 -5.76
CA THR A 203 -21.16 28.64 -4.41
C THR A 203 -20.15 29.30 -3.46
N ILE A 204 -18.85 29.11 -3.69
CA ILE A 204 -17.81 29.73 -2.89
C ILE A 204 -17.86 31.25 -3.10
N PRO A 205 -17.85 32.06 -2.01
CA PRO A 205 -17.88 33.51 -2.11
C PRO A 205 -16.79 34.05 -3.04
N GLU A 206 -17.12 35.02 -3.88
CA GLU A 206 -16.21 35.54 -4.91
C GLU A 206 -14.86 35.99 -4.32
N ALA A 207 -14.87 36.64 -3.16
CA ALA A 207 -13.67 37.06 -2.45
C ALA A 207 -12.71 35.93 -2.07
N ARG A 208 -13.18 34.67 -2.10
CA ARG A 208 -12.37 33.48 -1.78
C ARG A 208 -11.98 32.64 -2.99
N ARG A 209 -12.47 32.96 -4.19
CA ARG A 209 -12.26 32.09 -5.38
C ARG A 209 -10.85 32.13 -5.95
N ASP A 210 -10.12 33.24 -5.78
CA ASP A 210 -8.81 33.45 -6.41
C ASP A 210 -7.75 33.92 -5.41
N ILE A 211 -7.87 33.56 -4.14
CA ILE A 211 -6.87 33.89 -3.10
C ILE A 211 -5.61 33.04 -3.21
N TRP A 212 -4.48 33.63 -2.79
CA TRP A 212 -3.16 33.02 -2.92
C TRP A 212 -2.58 32.51 -1.59
N TYR A 213 -3.15 32.90 -0.45
CA TYR A 213 -2.63 32.55 0.89
C TYR A 213 -3.29 31.32 1.51
N ILE A 214 -4.33 30.75 0.90
CA ILE A 214 -4.94 29.48 1.34
C ILE A 214 -4.64 28.40 0.32
N HIS A 215 -3.99 27.36 0.76
CA HIS A 215 -3.75 26.12 0.02
C HIS A 215 -4.81 25.09 0.42
N GLY A 216 -5.50 24.50 -0.53
CA GLY A 216 -6.58 23.55 -0.24
C GLY A 216 -7.33 23.12 -1.49
N VAL A 217 -6.72 23.29 -2.66
CA VAL A 217 -7.31 22.96 -3.95
C VAL A 217 -6.40 22.05 -4.73
N TYR A 218 -6.89 20.91 -5.18
CA TYR A 218 -6.25 20.16 -6.24
C TYR A 218 -6.52 20.85 -7.55
N THR A 219 -5.46 21.28 -8.21
CA THR A 219 -5.54 21.91 -9.54
C THR A 219 -5.15 20.92 -10.61
N TYR A 220 -6.06 20.68 -11.53
CA TYR A 220 -5.79 19.85 -12.71
C TYR A 220 -5.75 20.74 -13.96
N VAL A 221 -4.82 20.47 -14.85
CA VAL A 221 -4.68 21.16 -16.13
C VAL A 221 -4.59 20.16 -17.26
N ARG A 222 -5.27 20.46 -18.38
CA ARG A 222 -5.08 19.78 -19.64
C ARG A 222 -4.14 20.62 -20.51
N LEU A 223 -3.04 20.04 -20.98
CA LEU A 223 -2.12 20.72 -21.85
C LEU A 223 -2.55 20.59 -23.31
N GLU A 224 -2.25 21.64 -24.13
CA GLU A 224 -2.40 21.59 -25.56
C GLU A 224 -1.55 20.49 -26.19
N PRO A 225 -1.96 19.92 -27.35
CA PRO A 225 -1.17 18.93 -28.05
C PRO A 225 0.27 19.39 -28.34
N GLY A 226 1.26 18.56 -27.95
CA GLY A 226 2.69 18.84 -28.18
C GLY A 226 3.37 19.68 -27.10
N LYS A 227 2.65 20.25 -26.13
CA LYS A 227 3.26 20.96 -24.99
C LYS A 227 3.83 19.98 -23.97
N LYS A 228 4.96 20.37 -23.37
CA LYS A 228 5.64 19.57 -22.32
C LYS A 228 5.37 20.17 -20.94
N PRO A 229 5.23 19.34 -19.89
CA PRO A 229 5.06 19.83 -18.52
C PRO A 229 6.14 20.80 -18.09
N GLY A 230 7.42 20.52 -18.42
CA GLY A 230 8.54 21.37 -18.04
C GLY A 230 8.49 22.80 -18.61
N ASP A 231 7.82 23.01 -19.75
CA ASP A 231 7.65 24.36 -20.31
C ASP A 231 6.70 25.20 -19.44
N ILE A 232 5.64 24.56 -18.92
CA ILE A 232 4.67 25.19 -18.02
C ILE A 232 5.30 25.44 -16.64
N GLU A 233 6.04 24.45 -16.12
CA GLU A 233 6.75 24.55 -14.83
C GLU A 233 7.77 25.69 -14.83
N ALA A 234 8.54 25.84 -15.90
CA ALA A 234 9.50 26.94 -16.06
C ALA A 234 8.80 28.31 -16.16
N ALA A 235 7.67 28.38 -16.88
CA ALA A 235 6.91 29.62 -17.03
C ALA A 235 6.24 30.08 -15.72
N PHE A 236 5.92 29.14 -14.80
CA PHE A 236 5.30 29.46 -13.52
C PHE A 236 6.14 30.37 -12.63
N HIS A 237 7.46 30.39 -12.81
CA HIS A 237 8.34 31.27 -12.01
C HIS A 237 7.91 32.73 -12.08
N SER A 238 7.54 33.23 -13.26
CA SER A 238 7.06 34.62 -13.42
C SER A 238 5.76 34.88 -12.65
N ILE A 239 4.85 33.89 -12.62
CA ILE A 239 3.61 33.98 -11.86
C ILE A 239 3.89 33.95 -10.36
N SER A 240 4.77 33.04 -9.92
CA SER A 240 5.11 32.94 -8.50
C SER A 240 5.67 34.25 -7.96
N GLU A 241 6.60 34.91 -8.67
CA GLU A 241 7.15 36.20 -8.24
C GLU A 241 6.10 37.31 -8.17
N LYS A 242 5.11 37.29 -9.06
CA LYS A 242 4.03 38.29 -9.10
C LYS A 242 3.03 38.16 -7.96
N TYR A 243 2.71 36.92 -7.58
CA TYR A 243 1.63 36.61 -6.65
C TYR A 243 2.09 36.10 -5.28
N LYS A 244 3.39 35.96 -5.04
CA LYS A 244 3.93 35.59 -3.73
C LYS A 244 3.39 36.49 -2.64
N THR A 245 2.87 35.89 -1.59
CA THR A 245 2.54 36.59 -0.34
C THR A 245 3.84 37.03 0.37
N ALA A 246 3.74 37.94 1.30
CA ALA A 246 4.90 38.39 2.10
C ALA A 246 5.63 37.20 2.75
N ALA A 247 4.86 36.23 3.22
CA ALA A 247 5.35 34.98 3.82
C ALA A 247 6.22 34.11 2.91
N LEU A 248 6.05 34.22 1.61
CA LEU A 248 6.73 33.36 0.62
C LEU A 248 7.79 34.11 -0.18
N LYS A 249 8.01 35.41 0.08
CA LYS A 249 8.97 36.25 -0.69
C LYS A 249 10.37 35.63 -0.75
N HIS A 250 10.82 34.97 0.31
CA HIS A 250 12.18 34.42 0.43
C HIS A 250 12.29 32.96 -0.04
N LYS A 251 11.17 32.33 -0.35
CA LYS A 251 11.11 30.97 -0.86
C LYS A 251 11.03 30.98 -2.38
N ASP A 252 11.74 30.06 -3.02
CA ASP A 252 11.57 29.79 -4.44
C ASP A 252 10.36 28.86 -4.59
N TRP A 253 9.26 29.42 -5.09
CA TRP A 253 8.00 28.71 -5.27
C TRP A 253 7.91 28.17 -6.69
N ARG A 254 7.99 26.86 -6.81
CA ARG A 254 7.87 26.13 -8.05
C ARG A 254 6.61 25.28 -8.07
N VAL A 255 6.21 24.86 -9.24
CA VAL A 255 5.18 23.83 -9.42
C VAL A 255 5.77 22.60 -10.09
N GLU A 256 5.19 21.44 -9.82
CA GLU A 256 5.44 20.21 -10.53
C GLU A 256 4.13 19.73 -11.17
N LEU A 257 4.18 19.34 -12.44
CA LEU A 257 3.04 18.77 -13.14
C LEU A 257 3.14 17.24 -13.12
N VAL A 258 2.36 16.61 -12.25
CA VAL A 258 2.31 15.15 -12.12
C VAL A 258 1.20 14.60 -13.00
N ARG A 259 1.55 13.64 -13.89
CA ARG A 259 0.55 13.00 -14.75
C ARG A 259 -0.56 12.35 -13.95
N LEU A 260 -1.80 12.44 -14.42
CA LEU A 260 -2.97 11.90 -13.77
C LEU A 260 -2.77 10.41 -13.35
N ARG A 261 -2.27 9.58 -14.25
CA ARG A 261 -2.03 8.14 -14.00
C ARG A 261 -0.89 7.84 -13.02
N ASP A 262 0.00 8.80 -12.77
CA ASP A 262 1.12 8.62 -11.84
C ASP A 262 0.78 9.04 -10.40
N ILE A 263 -0.29 9.81 -10.21
CA ILE A 263 -0.67 10.38 -8.91
C ILE A 263 -0.74 9.32 -7.82
N HIS A 264 -1.44 8.21 -8.09
CA HIS A 264 -1.66 7.14 -7.12
C HIS A 264 -0.35 6.53 -6.58
N LEU A 265 0.67 6.38 -7.43
CA LEU A 265 1.94 5.72 -7.09
C LEU A 265 3.08 6.70 -6.72
N THR A 266 2.80 8.02 -6.64
CA THR A 266 3.77 8.97 -6.09
C THR A 266 3.76 8.93 -4.56
N PRO A 267 4.88 9.26 -3.89
CA PRO A 267 4.91 9.38 -2.44
C PRO A 267 3.84 10.36 -1.95
N ARG A 268 3.29 10.11 -0.77
CA ARG A 268 2.31 11.00 -0.14
C ARG A 268 2.92 12.38 0.11
N LYS A 269 2.14 13.41 -0.14
CA LYS A 269 2.53 14.80 0.04
C LYS A 269 1.61 15.45 1.08
N SER A 270 2.03 16.58 1.65
CA SER A 270 1.16 17.32 2.57
C SER A 270 -0.13 17.74 1.87
N TYR A 271 -1.22 17.78 2.59
CA TYR A 271 -2.59 18.04 2.10
C TYR A 271 -3.14 17.00 1.11
N GLU A 272 -2.56 15.82 1.02
CA GLU A 272 -3.07 14.76 0.15
C GLU A 272 -3.92 13.76 0.94
N LYS A 273 -5.19 13.64 0.55
CA LYS A 273 -6.19 12.82 1.26
C LYS A 273 -6.43 11.48 0.62
N GLU A 274 -6.18 11.39 -0.67
CA GLU A 274 -6.43 10.20 -1.45
C GLU A 274 -5.56 9.03 -0.97
N ALA A 275 -6.13 7.84 -1.04
CA ALA A 275 -5.40 6.61 -0.74
C ALA A 275 -4.24 6.43 -1.73
N LYS A 276 -3.04 6.21 -1.19
CA LYS A 276 -1.82 6.03 -1.98
C LYS A 276 -1.42 4.58 -2.10
N GLY A 277 -0.98 4.20 -3.29
CA GLY A 277 -0.21 3.00 -3.54
C GLY A 277 1.29 3.26 -3.37
N SER A 278 2.05 2.20 -3.35
CA SER A 278 3.52 2.27 -3.30
C SER A 278 4.12 1.73 -4.59
N ARG A 279 4.80 2.58 -5.36
CA ARG A 279 5.55 2.16 -6.57
C ARG A 279 6.58 1.08 -6.23
N MET A 280 7.20 1.16 -5.07
CA MET A 280 8.15 0.15 -4.60
C MET A 280 7.47 -1.17 -4.27
N ALA A 281 6.32 -1.14 -3.60
CA ALA A 281 5.51 -2.34 -3.33
C ALA A 281 5.08 -3.03 -4.64
N VAL A 282 4.61 -2.28 -5.63
CA VAL A 282 4.24 -2.81 -6.96
C VAL A 282 5.45 -3.46 -7.65
N ARG A 283 6.64 -2.85 -7.59
CA ARG A 283 7.88 -3.45 -8.14
C ARG A 283 8.24 -4.76 -7.42
N ILE A 284 8.19 -4.77 -6.10
CA ILE A 284 8.49 -5.97 -5.29
C ILE A 284 7.50 -7.09 -5.61
N LEU A 285 6.20 -6.79 -5.67
CA LEU A 285 5.16 -7.76 -6.04
C LEU A 285 5.38 -8.31 -7.45
N SER A 286 5.79 -7.48 -8.41
CA SER A 286 6.12 -7.90 -9.77
C SER A 286 7.33 -8.85 -9.79
N VAL A 287 8.38 -8.55 -9.05
CA VAL A 287 9.54 -9.45 -8.88
C VAL A 287 9.13 -10.76 -8.22
N MET A 288 8.23 -10.69 -7.24
CA MET A 288 7.71 -11.87 -6.54
C MET A 288 6.90 -12.78 -7.46
N VAL A 289 6.09 -12.22 -8.37
CA VAL A 289 5.40 -13.00 -9.43
C VAL A 289 6.41 -13.78 -10.27
N VAL A 290 7.47 -13.11 -10.73
CA VAL A 290 8.54 -13.76 -11.52
C VAL A 290 9.20 -14.86 -10.70
N ALA A 291 9.51 -14.62 -9.44
CA ALA A 291 10.12 -15.61 -8.55
C ALA A 291 9.21 -16.83 -8.33
N LEU A 292 7.91 -16.64 -8.08
CA LEU A 292 6.93 -17.71 -7.93
C LEU A 292 6.80 -18.56 -9.19
N LEU A 293 6.70 -17.92 -10.37
CA LEU A 293 6.63 -18.63 -11.65
C LEU A 293 7.92 -19.43 -11.90
N LEU A 294 9.08 -18.83 -11.65
CA LEU A 294 10.37 -19.52 -11.78
C LEU A 294 10.46 -20.73 -10.85
N ILE A 295 10.05 -20.61 -9.58
CA ILE A 295 10.03 -21.74 -8.64
C ILE A 295 9.11 -22.85 -9.17
N GLY A 296 7.90 -22.53 -9.63
CA GLY A 296 6.97 -23.50 -10.21
C GLY A 296 7.52 -24.16 -11.48
N TRP A 297 8.06 -23.37 -12.40
CA TRP A 297 8.64 -23.90 -13.66
C TRP A 297 9.91 -24.71 -13.43
N VAL A 298 10.80 -24.30 -12.53
CA VAL A 298 11.99 -25.06 -12.14
C VAL A 298 11.59 -26.39 -11.53
N ASN A 299 10.56 -26.40 -10.68
CA ASN A 299 10.03 -27.64 -10.12
C ASN A 299 9.49 -28.57 -11.20
N ALA A 300 8.66 -28.05 -12.12
CA ALA A 300 8.14 -28.78 -13.25
C ALA A 300 9.26 -29.31 -14.17
N LEU A 301 10.29 -28.50 -14.41
CA LEU A 301 11.46 -28.87 -15.19
C LEU A 301 12.26 -29.98 -14.53
N ASN A 302 12.51 -29.91 -13.23
CA ASN A 302 13.22 -30.95 -12.49
C ASN A 302 12.53 -32.33 -12.60
N LEU A 303 11.19 -32.34 -12.52
CA LEU A 303 10.37 -33.54 -12.72
C LEU A 303 10.41 -34.05 -14.15
N THR A 304 10.33 -33.13 -15.12
CA THR A 304 10.39 -33.50 -16.55
C THR A 304 11.74 -34.10 -16.93
N VAL A 305 12.83 -33.52 -16.45
CA VAL A 305 14.19 -34.04 -16.67
C VAL A 305 14.33 -35.43 -16.03
N ALA A 306 13.83 -35.62 -14.81
CA ALA A 306 13.86 -36.91 -14.14
C ALA A 306 13.12 -38.01 -14.95
N ARG A 307 11.92 -37.68 -15.51
CA ARG A 307 11.17 -38.59 -16.38
C ARG A 307 11.92 -38.92 -17.68
N TYR A 308 12.57 -37.95 -18.29
CA TYR A 308 13.30 -38.14 -19.53
C TYR A 308 14.52 -39.04 -19.34
N LEU A 309 15.17 -38.98 -18.18
CA LEU A 309 16.27 -39.89 -17.83
C LEU A 309 15.78 -41.36 -17.69
N GLU A 310 14.60 -41.60 -17.13
CA GLU A 310 13.98 -42.93 -17.07
C GLU A 310 13.62 -43.47 -18.49
N ARG A 311 13.12 -42.61 -19.36
CA ARG A 311 12.71 -42.94 -20.75
C ARG A 311 13.87 -42.87 -21.75
N GLY A 312 15.08 -42.66 -21.28
CA GLY A 312 16.25 -42.46 -22.14
C GLY A 312 16.42 -43.56 -23.19
N ARG A 313 16.23 -44.84 -22.83
CA ARG A 313 16.32 -45.96 -23.77
C ARG A 313 15.32 -45.82 -24.92
N GLU A 314 14.09 -45.42 -24.67
CA GLU A 314 13.06 -45.16 -25.70
C GLU A 314 13.51 -44.06 -26.69
N PHE A 315 14.05 -42.94 -26.17
CA PHE A 315 14.57 -41.86 -27.02
C PHE A 315 15.83 -42.30 -27.80
N GLY A 316 16.70 -43.12 -27.18
CA GLY A 316 17.87 -43.70 -27.85
C GLY A 316 17.51 -44.57 -29.06
N ILE A 317 16.51 -45.46 -28.88
CA ILE A 317 16.03 -46.33 -29.92
C ILE A 317 15.39 -45.49 -31.05
N ARG A 318 14.54 -44.54 -30.74
CA ARG A 318 13.93 -43.65 -31.77
C ARG A 318 14.96 -42.85 -32.58
N LYS A 319 16.01 -42.38 -31.93
CA LYS A 319 17.10 -41.63 -32.58
C LYS A 319 17.96 -42.57 -33.46
N ALA A 320 18.13 -43.83 -33.04
CA ALA A 320 18.80 -44.85 -33.85
C ALA A 320 17.97 -45.19 -35.11
N PHE A 321 16.63 -45.14 -35.01
CA PHE A 321 15.70 -45.28 -36.15
C PHE A 321 15.47 -43.99 -36.92
N GLY A 322 16.29 -42.94 -36.78
CA GLY A 322 16.30 -41.75 -37.67
C GLY A 322 15.40 -40.61 -37.20
N ALA A 323 14.92 -40.55 -35.93
CA ALA A 323 14.15 -39.41 -35.43
C ALA A 323 14.97 -38.09 -35.49
N SER A 324 14.44 -37.08 -36.18
CA SER A 324 15.08 -35.78 -36.33
C SER A 324 15.09 -34.97 -34.99
N ARG A 325 16.05 -34.04 -34.85
CA ARG A 325 16.11 -33.13 -33.69
C ARG A 325 14.82 -32.33 -33.50
N ARG A 326 14.18 -31.89 -34.63
CA ARG A 326 12.92 -31.14 -34.59
C ARG A 326 11.77 -31.95 -33.99
N GLN A 327 11.70 -33.27 -34.35
CA GLN A 327 10.69 -34.16 -33.80
C GLN A 327 10.81 -34.36 -32.30
N VAL A 328 12.05 -34.50 -31.77
CA VAL A 328 12.31 -34.64 -30.33
C VAL A 328 11.94 -33.34 -29.58
N ILE A 329 12.27 -32.16 -30.14
CA ILE A 329 11.96 -30.87 -29.55
C ILE A 329 10.44 -30.64 -29.55
N LEU A 330 9.76 -30.92 -30.66
CA LEU A 330 8.31 -30.74 -30.78
C LEU A 330 7.56 -31.66 -29.81
N GLN A 331 7.99 -32.90 -29.65
CA GLN A 331 7.41 -33.82 -28.68
C GLN A 331 7.56 -33.27 -27.26
N GLY A 332 8.76 -32.78 -26.88
CA GLY A 332 9.00 -32.18 -25.56
C GLY A 332 8.17 -30.93 -25.30
N LEU A 333 8.01 -30.08 -26.33
CA LEU A 333 7.14 -28.91 -26.22
C LEU A 333 5.65 -29.33 -26.05
N LEU A 334 5.18 -30.36 -26.76
CA LEU A 334 3.82 -30.86 -26.62
C LEU A 334 3.59 -31.48 -25.22
N GLU A 335 4.54 -32.26 -24.68
CA GLU A 335 4.47 -32.81 -23.33
C GLU A 335 4.44 -31.69 -22.27
N ALA A 336 5.31 -30.68 -22.41
CA ALA A 336 5.34 -29.50 -21.55
C ALA A 336 4.07 -28.63 -21.70
N GLY A 337 3.58 -28.47 -22.92
CA GLY A 337 2.34 -27.74 -23.21
C GLY A 337 1.12 -28.35 -22.55
N LEU A 338 0.98 -29.69 -22.61
CA LEU A 338 -0.12 -30.40 -21.92
C LEU A 338 -0.04 -30.26 -20.40
N LEU A 339 1.17 -30.30 -19.84
CA LEU A 339 1.36 -30.11 -18.39
C LEU A 339 0.99 -28.69 -17.97
N ASN A 340 1.49 -27.66 -18.69
CA ASN A 340 1.17 -26.26 -18.40
C ASN A 340 -0.31 -25.94 -18.67
N LEU A 341 -0.91 -26.52 -19.72
CA LEU A 341 -2.34 -26.38 -19.99
C LEU A 341 -3.20 -26.98 -18.86
N SER A 342 -2.83 -28.19 -18.39
CA SER A 342 -3.55 -28.81 -17.27
C SER A 342 -3.43 -27.96 -15.99
N ALA A 343 -2.27 -27.36 -15.72
CA ALA A 343 -2.08 -26.47 -14.60
C ALA A 343 -2.87 -25.16 -14.77
N LEU A 344 -2.91 -24.61 -16.00
CA LEU A 344 -3.65 -23.41 -16.32
C LEU A 344 -5.17 -23.60 -16.19
N ILE A 345 -5.71 -24.76 -16.55
CA ILE A 345 -7.13 -25.07 -16.37
C ILE A 345 -7.52 -25.08 -14.88
N LEU A 346 -6.62 -25.51 -14.01
CA LEU A 346 -6.87 -25.52 -12.55
C LEU A 346 -6.58 -24.19 -11.88
N ALA A 347 -5.73 -23.33 -12.45
CA ALA A 347 -5.29 -22.07 -11.86
C ALA A 347 -6.44 -21.09 -11.58
N PRO A 348 -7.45 -20.88 -12.46
CA PRO A 348 -8.62 -20.04 -12.16
C PRO A 348 -9.40 -20.50 -10.93
N GLY A 349 -9.50 -21.80 -10.69
CA GLY A 349 -10.12 -22.34 -9.48
C GLY A 349 -9.39 -21.90 -8.20
N TRP A 350 -8.04 -21.85 -8.22
CA TRP A 350 -7.26 -21.29 -7.11
C TRP A 350 -7.49 -19.79 -6.94
N VAL A 351 -7.57 -19.05 -8.04
CA VAL A 351 -7.90 -17.60 -8.01
C VAL A 351 -9.28 -17.41 -7.39
N GLU A 352 -10.31 -18.16 -7.82
CA GLU A 352 -11.67 -18.04 -7.31
C GLU A 352 -11.76 -18.33 -5.80
N VAL A 353 -11.05 -19.37 -5.33
CA VAL A 353 -11.03 -19.73 -3.90
C VAL A 353 -10.29 -18.69 -3.06
N LEU A 354 -9.15 -18.17 -3.54
CA LEU A 354 -8.30 -17.25 -2.77
C LEU A 354 -8.74 -15.78 -2.86
N LEU A 355 -9.36 -15.39 -3.98
CA LEU A 355 -9.76 -14.01 -4.25
C LEU A 355 -10.62 -13.37 -3.15
N PRO A 356 -11.70 -14.04 -2.63
CA PRO A 356 -12.52 -13.46 -1.57
C PRO A 356 -11.73 -13.16 -0.28
N PHE A 357 -10.75 -14.01 0.04
CA PHE A 357 -9.88 -13.80 1.20
C PHE A 357 -8.97 -12.59 1.00
N VAL A 358 -8.36 -12.47 -0.19
CA VAL A 358 -7.47 -11.36 -0.51
C VAL A 358 -8.27 -10.06 -0.59
N CYS A 359 -9.44 -10.03 -1.24
CA CYS A 359 -10.32 -8.85 -1.30
C CYS A 359 -10.76 -8.41 0.11
N ARG A 360 -11.08 -9.35 1.01
CA ARG A 360 -11.42 -9.04 2.41
C ARG A 360 -10.25 -8.44 3.17
N TRP A 361 -9.02 -8.95 2.97
CA TRP A 361 -7.82 -8.40 3.61
C TRP A 361 -7.46 -7.02 3.07
N VAL A 362 -7.51 -6.85 1.75
CA VAL A 362 -7.26 -5.54 1.11
C VAL A 362 -8.37 -4.55 1.44
N GLY A 363 -9.60 -5.03 1.68
CA GLY A 363 -10.78 -4.19 1.92
C GLY A 363 -11.36 -3.56 0.65
N LEU A 364 -10.98 -4.08 -0.53
CA LEU A 364 -11.41 -3.61 -1.84
C LEU A 364 -11.71 -4.82 -2.73
N ASP A 365 -12.77 -4.73 -3.54
CA ASP A 365 -13.06 -5.72 -4.58
C ASP A 365 -12.34 -5.34 -5.88
N PHE A 366 -11.00 -5.45 -5.86
CA PHE A 366 -10.11 -5.06 -6.97
C PHE A 366 -10.20 -5.99 -8.19
N ALA A 367 -10.88 -7.11 -8.08
CA ALA A 367 -10.94 -8.11 -9.12
C ALA A 367 -12.38 -8.58 -9.42
N ALA A 368 -13.38 -7.75 -9.13
CA ALA A 368 -14.76 -8.03 -9.51
C ALA A 368 -14.84 -8.33 -11.01
N GLY A 369 -15.36 -9.51 -11.34
CA GLY A 369 -15.44 -9.95 -12.73
C GLY A 369 -14.10 -10.22 -13.43
N ALA A 370 -13.02 -10.52 -12.68
CA ALA A 370 -11.66 -10.76 -13.21
C ALA A 370 -11.63 -11.68 -14.44
N PHE A 371 -12.43 -12.75 -14.44
CA PHE A 371 -12.49 -13.71 -15.55
C PHE A 371 -13.15 -13.14 -16.82
N ARG A 372 -13.83 -11.99 -16.75
CA ARG A 372 -14.38 -11.29 -17.91
C ARG A 372 -13.37 -10.35 -18.55
N LEU A 373 -12.27 -10.05 -17.86
CA LEU A 373 -11.26 -9.13 -18.34
C LEU A 373 -10.33 -9.82 -19.37
N PRO A 374 -10.14 -9.25 -20.57
CA PRO A 374 -9.21 -9.79 -21.56
C PRO A 374 -7.78 -9.88 -21.05
N GLU A 375 -7.40 -8.99 -20.13
CA GLU A 375 -6.06 -8.94 -19.53
C GLU A 375 -5.78 -10.14 -18.63
N PHE A 376 -6.78 -10.67 -17.93
CA PHE A 376 -6.62 -11.90 -17.17
C PHE A 376 -6.18 -13.06 -18.09
N TRP A 377 -6.84 -13.21 -19.24
CA TRP A 377 -6.52 -14.27 -20.18
C TRP A 377 -5.20 -14.03 -20.92
N SER A 378 -4.82 -12.77 -21.16
CA SER A 378 -3.52 -12.43 -21.71
C SER A 378 -2.37 -12.77 -20.75
N MET A 379 -2.52 -12.49 -19.46
CA MET A 379 -1.59 -12.90 -18.42
C MET A 379 -1.51 -14.43 -18.30
N ALA A 380 -2.65 -15.10 -18.34
CA ALA A 380 -2.74 -16.56 -18.34
C ALA A 380 -2.05 -17.18 -19.57
N ALA A 381 -2.24 -16.60 -20.75
CA ALA A 381 -1.57 -17.01 -21.98
C ALA A 381 -0.05 -16.80 -21.89
N ALA A 382 0.41 -15.66 -21.34
CA ALA A 382 1.83 -15.40 -21.12
C ALA A 382 2.46 -16.43 -20.19
N CYS A 383 1.79 -16.80 -19.08
CA CYS A 383 2.22 -17.87 -18.18
C CYS A 383 2.28 -19.23 -18.87
N PHE A 384 1.30 -19.54 -19.73
CA PHE A 384 1.28 -20.78 -20.52
C PHE A 384 2.44 -20.86 -21.52
N ILE A 385 2.62 -19.81 -22.32
CA ILE A 385 3.67 -19.76 -23.33
C ILE A 385 5.05 -19.80 -22.68
N GLY A 386 5.29 -18.91 -21.68
CA GLY A 386 6.55 -18.86 -20.94
C GLY A 386 6.87 -20.19 -20.25
N GLY A 387 5.88 -20.78 -19.57
CA GLY A 387 6.01 -22.07 -18.89
C GLY A 387 6.30 -23.21 -19.89
N THR A 388 5.59 -23.26 -21.01
CA THR A 388 5.79 -24.30 -22.03
C THR A 388 7.18 -24.21 -22.66
N LEU A 389 7.64 -23.00 -22.99
CA LEU A 389 8.99 -22.78 -23.51
C LEU A 389 10.05 -23.15 -22.48
N PHE A 390 9.92 -22.66 -21.26
CA PHE A 390 10.92 -22.91 -20.21
C PHE A 390 11.01 -24.39 -19.83
N THR A 391 9.89 -25.06 -19.62
CA THR A 391 9.86 -26.47 -19.19
C THR A 391 10.02 -27.47 -20.33
N GLY A 392 9.78 -27.10 -21.58
CA GLY A 392 9.83 -27.95 -22.76
C GLY A 392 11.13 -27.86 -23.57
N LEU A 393 11.65 -26.65 -23.83
CA LEU A 393 12.83 -26.47 -24.68
C LEU A 393 14.10 -27.07 -24.06
N TYR A 394 14.36 -26.73 -22.77
CA TYR A 394 15.61 -27.15 -22.15
C TYR A 394 15.78 -28.67 -22.08
N PRO A 395 14.84 -29.47 -21.56
CA PRO A 395 14.97 -30.93 -21.50
C PRO A 395 15.09 -31.54 -22.90
N SER A 396 14.33 -31.03 -23.84
CA SER A 396 14.35 -31.48 -25.23
C SER A 396 15.70 -31.26 -25.89
N PHE A 397 16.28 -30.07 -25.67
CA PHE A 397 17.60 -29.73 -26.20
C PHE A 397 18.70 -30.58 -25.57
N LEU A 398 18.59 -30.91 -24.29
CA LEU A 398 19.50 -31.80 -23.58
C LEU A 398 19.50 -33.19 -24.23
N LEU A 399 18.32 -33.78 -24.50
CA LEU A 399 18.17 -35.07 -25.16
C LEU A 399 18.74 -35.09 -26.58
N THR A 400 18.62 -34.02 -27.35
CA THR A 400 19.16 -33.95 -28.71
C THR A 400 20.67 -33.98 -28.77
N ARG A 401 21.39 -33.54 -27.71
CA ARG A 401 22.86 -33.51 -27.64
C ARG A 401 23.49 -34.83 -27.21
N ILE A 402 22.75 -35.79 -26.62
CA ILE A 402 23.27 -37.05 -26.14
C ILE A 402 23.39 -38.07 -27.28
N ARG A 403 24.51 -38.78 -27.36
CA ARG A 403 24.75 -39.83 -28.37
C ARG A 403 23.88 -41.06 -28.07
N PRO A 404 23.26 -41.72 -29.06
CA PRO A 404 22.48 -42.93 -28.83
C PRO A 404 23.24 -44.05 -28.13
N ALA A 405 24.51 -44.23 -28.45
CA ALA A 405 25.38 -45.24 -27.82
C ALA A 405 25.56 -45.04 -26.31
N ASP A 406 25.62 -43.79 -25.84
CA ASP A 406 25.78 -43.47 -24.40
C ASP A 406 24.45 -43.75 -23.66
N ILE A 407 23.33 -43.57 -24.36
CA ILE A 407 21.97 -43.88 -23.85
C ILE A 407 21.82 -45.41 -23.66
N MET A 408 22.21 -46.15 -24.68
CA MET A 408 22.10 -47.62 -24.65
C MET A 408 23.00 -48.27 -23.60
N ARG A 409 24.16 -47.66 -23.30
CA ARG A 409 25.11 -48.10 -22.24
C ARG A 409 24.74 -47.69 -20.82
N GLY A 410 23.59 -47.07 -20.61
CA GLY A 410 23.13 -46.66 -19.29
C GLY A 410 23.90 -45.46 -18.65
N LYS A 411 24.79 -44.78 -19.40
CA LYS A 411 25.63 -43.67 -18.90
C LYS A 411 24.88 -42.32 -18.72
N LEU A 412 23.61 -42.28 -19.00
CA LEU A 412 22.75 -41.08 -18.88
C LEU A 412 22.68 -40.51 -17.43
N LEU A 413 22.68 -41.40 -16.45
CA LEU A 413 22.57 -41.04 -15.04
C LEU A 413 23.84 -40.43 -14.45
N HIS A 414 25.01 -40.55 -15.12
CA HIS A 414 26.33 -40.14 -14.62
C HIS A 414 26.95 -38.93 -15.35
N GLY A 415 26.21 -38.28 -16.28
CA GLY A 415 26.71 -37.14 -17.03
C GLY A 415 26.95 -35.89 -16.15
N ARG A 416 28.22 -35.44 -16.03
CA ARG A 416 28.63 -34.27 -15.21
C ARG A 416 27.86 -32.98 -15.53
N LYS A 417 27.46 -32.76 -16.80
CA LYS A 417 26.76 -31.55 -17.24
C LYS A 417 25.30 -31.48 -16.77
N GLY A 418 24.52 -32.59 -16.83
CA GLY A 418 23.13 -32.64 -16.36
C GLY A 418 23.02 -32.46 -14.85
N ASN A 419 23.99 -32.98 -14.10
CA ASN A 419 24.00 -32.85 -12.64
C ASN A 419 24.31 -31.40 -12.19
N ARG A 420 25.20 -30.67 -12.90
CA ARG A 420 25.47 -29.25 -12.60
C ARG A 420 24.25 -28.37 -12.79
N MET A 421 23.54 -28.51 -13.90
CA MET A 421 22.36 -27.71 -14.18
C MET A 421 21.25 -27.93 -13.12
N ARG A 422 20.99 -29.19 -12.75
CA ARG A 422 20.04 -29.51 -11.68
C ARG A 422 20.42 -28.84 -10.35
N LYS A 423 21.72 -28.82 -10.01
CA LYS A 423 22.22 -28.12 -8.82
C LYS A 423 21.99 -26.62 -8.91
N MET A 424 22.27 -26.00 -10.06
CA MET A 424 22.01 -24.58 -10.29
C MET A 424 20.53 -24.22 -10.14
N LEU A 425 19.64 -25.06 -10.66
CA LEU A 425 18.18 -24.88 -10.54
C LEU A 425 17.71 -24.97 -9.07
N ILE A 426 18.26 -25.92 -8.30
CA ILE A 426 17.98 -26.01 -6.87
C ILE A 426 18.48 -24.77 -6.13
N VAL A 427 19.72 -24.31 -6.43
CA VAL A 427 20.26 -23.10 -5.84
C VAL A 427 19.39 -21.88 -6.16
N ALA A 428 18.99 -21.69 -7.43
CA ALA A 428 18.12 -20.58 -7.84
C ALA A 428 16.77 -20.61 -7.11
N GLN A 429 16.16 -21.81 -6.95
CA GLN A 429 14.90 -22.00 -6.25
C GLN A 429 15.00 -21.65 -4.77
N PHE A 430 16.04 -22.14 -4.08
CA PHE A 430 16.26 -21.83 -2.66
C PHE A 430 16.73 -20.39 -2.43
N LEU A 431 17.46 -19.79 -3.38
CA LEU A 431 17.81 -18.37 -3.36
C LEU A 431 16.54 -17.52 -3.37
N ALA A 432 15.63 -17.76 -4.34
CA ALA A 432 14.37 -17.06 -4.40
C ALA A 432 13.54 -17.26 -3.12
N SER A 433 13.46 -18.50 -2.61
CA SER A 433 12.77 -18.79 -1.35
C SER A 433 13.40 -18.07 -0.15
N PHE A 434 14.73 -17.97 -0.09
CA PHE A 434 15.43 -17.25 0.98
C PHE A 434 15.13 -15.75 0.94
N VAL A 435 15.17 -15.13 -0.24
CA VAL A 435 14.86 -13.71 -0.42
C VAL A 435 13.40 -13.43 0.01
N LEU A 436 12.45 -14.31 -0.36
CA LEU A 436 11.06 -14.17 0.04
C LEU A 436 10.84 -14.35 1.55
N VAL A 437 11.46 -15.35 2.17
CA VAL A 437 11.31 -15.59 3.62
C VAL A 437 11.94 -14.47 4.43
N SER A 438 13.19 -14.07 4.10
CA SER A 438 13.86 -12.96 4.78
C SER A 438 13.13 -11.64 4.60
N GLY A 439 12.63 -11.36 3.38
CA GLY A 439 11.79 -10.19 3.10
C GLY A 439 10.50 -10.19 3.93
N THR A 440 9.83 -11.33 4.06
CA THR A 440 8.65 -11.47 4.92
C THR A 440 8.94 -11.08 6.37
N LEU A 441 10.06 -11.56 6.92
CA LEU A 441 10.45 -11.24 8.30
C LEU A 441 10.76 -9.76 8.48
N VAL A 442 11.41 -9.13 7.49
CA VAL A 442 11.69 -7.69 7.51
C VAL A 442 10.38 -6.89 7.46
N VAL A 443 9.46 -7.22 6.54
CA VAL A 443 8.18 -6.53 6.40
C VAL A 443 7.33 -6.66 7.68
N ILE A 444 7.24 -7.86 8.25
CA ILE A 444 6.53 -8.08 9.52
C ILE A 444 7.19 -7.27 10.65
N GLY A 445 8.54 -7.23 10.67
CA GLY A 445 9.29 -6.44 11.65
C GLY A 445 8.98 -4.95 11.56
N GLN A 446 8.99 -4.38 10.35
CA GLN A 446 8.67 -2.98 10.11
C GLN A 446 7.23 -2.63 10.51
N VAL A 447 6.25 -3.44 10.09
CA VAL A 447 4.84 -3.21 10.45
C VAL A 447 4.65 -3.26 11.98
N ARG A 448 5.27 -4.23 12.67
CA ARG A 448 5.22 -4.29 14.15
C ARG A 448 5.88 -3.08 14.80
N TYR A 449 7.02 -2.65 14.28
CA TYR A 449 7.70 -1.45 14.78
C TYR A 449 6.78 -0.22 14.69
N MET A 450 6.16 -0.01 13.51
CA MET A 450 5.22 1.11 13.32
C MET A 450 4.04 1.04 14.27
N GLN A 451 3.45 -0.12 14.49
CA GLN A 451 2.34 -0.28 15.44
C GLN A 451 2.75 -0.05 16.90
N GLN A 452 3.93 -0.53 17.31
CA GLN A 452 4.42 -0.36 18.69
C GLN A 452 4.71 1.10 19.04
N GLU A 453 5.39 1.83 18.15
CA GLU A 453 5.70 3.25 18.33
C GLU A 453 4.42 4.09 18.41
N THR A 454 3.43 3.79 17.57
CA THR A 454 2.15 4.50 17.58
C THR A 454 1.33 4.19 18.83
N SER A 455 1.29 2.92 19.26
CA SER A 455 0.53 2.49 20.44
C SER A 455 1.15 2.98 21.75
N SER A 456 2.43 3.36 21.78
CA SER A 456 3.06 3.91 22.99
C SER A 456 2.48 5.25 23.41
N THR A 457 1.90 5.99 22.46
CA THR A 457 1.29 7.31 22.68
C THR A 457 -0.22 7.22 22.98
N SER A 458 -0.87 6.09 22.65
CA SER A 458 -2.30 5.87 22.91
C SER A 458 -2.52 4.62 23.74
N SER A 459 -3.26 4.73 24.83
CA SER A 459 -3.81 3.55 25.51
C SER A 459 -5.19 3.25 24.91
N ASN A 460 -5.60 1.98 24.81
CA ASN A 460 -6.92 1.45 24.32
C ASN A 460 -8.15 2.04 25.02
N ARG A 461 -8.19 3.36 25.24
CA ARG A 461 -9.13 3.97 26.18
C ARG A 461 -9.60 5.35 25.74
N VAL A 462 -9.27 5.78 24.52
CA VAL A 462 -9.68 7.09 24.02
C VAL A 462 -10.75 6.95 22.96
N LEU A 463 -11.98 7.38 23.34
CA LEU A 463 -13.08 7.57 22.41
C LEU A 463 -12.99 8.99 21.84
N VAL A 464 -12.98 9.13 20.54
CA VAL A 464 -12.99 10.43 19.86
C VAL A 464 -14.36 10.64 19.23
N VAL A 465 -15.08 11.65 19.74
CA VAL A 465 -16.38 12.10 19.21
C VAL A 465 -16.12 13.25 18.23
N LYS A 466 -16.71 13.17 17.04
CA LYS A 466 -16.60 14.26 16.07
C LYS A 466 -17.51 15.41 16.46
N TYR A 467 -17.00 16.61 16.19
CA TYR A 467 -17.74 17.85 16.48
C TYR A 467 -19.13 17.84 15.86
N PRO A 468 -20.17 18.21 16.57
CA PRO A 468 -21.53 18.22 16.04
C PRO A 468 -21.68 19.29 14.94
N ALA A 469 -22.63 19.06 14.03
CA ALA A 469 -23.03 20.04 13.04
C ALA A 469 -23.61 21.29 13.71
N PHE A 470 -23.78 22.37 12.93
CA PHE A 470 -24.27 23.68 13.39
C PHE A 470 -25.42 23.57 14.40
N THR A 471 -25.24 24.22 15.55
CA THR A 471 -26.27 24.47 16.57
C THR A 471 -26.08 25.86 17.16
N ASP A 472 -27.17 26.51 17.59
CA ASP A 472 -27.07 27.75 18.32
C ASP A 472 -26.29 27.58 19.63
N ASP A 473 -25.51 28.58 20.04
CA ASP A 473 -24.68 28.58 21.26
C ASP A 473 -23.71 27.38 21.38
N MET A 474 -23.11 26.97 20.24
CA MET A 474 -22.26 25.80 20.13
C MET A 474 -21.13 25.75 21.18
N SER A 475 -20.38 26.84 21.34
CA SER A 475 -19.25 26.89 22.26
C SER A 475 -19.68 26.64 23.71
N VAL A 476 -20.81 27.18 24.11
CA VAL A 476 -21.37 27.02 25.49
C VAL A 476 -21.86 25.59 25.71
N LYS A 477 -22.57 25.03 24.72
CA LYS A 477 -23.04 23.64 24.77
C LYS A 477 -21.89 22.65 24.81
N MET A 478 -20.83 22.90 24.05
CA MET A 478 -19.64 22.06 24.02
C MET A 478 -18.89 22.04 25.37
N GLU A 479 -18.68 23.21 25.97
CA GLU A 479 -18.06 23.29 27.28
C GLU A 479 -18.92 22.63 28.37
N SER A 480 -20.25 22.80 28.29
CA SER A 480 -21.19 22.15 29.21
C SER A 480 -21.17 20.63 29.02
N PHE A 481 -21.14 20.15 27.80
CA PHE A 481 -21.01 18.71 27.49
C PHE A 481 -19.67 18.14 27.98
N LYS A 482 -18.54 18.83 27.71
CA LYS A 482 -17.22 18.46 28.25
C LYS A 482 -17.24 18.32 29.77
N LYS A 483 -17.76 19.33 30.47
CA LYS A 483 -17.87 19.31 31.94
C LYS A 483 -18.72 18.13 32.45
N ARG A 484 -19.83 17.85 31.78
CA ARG A 484 -20.71 16.74 32.15
C ARG A 484 -20.07 15.38 31.92
N LEU A 485 -19.37 15.19 30.79
CA LEU A 485 -18.57 13.98 30.55
C LEU A 485 -17.50 13.76 31.62
N GLY A 486 -16.83 14.81 32.02
CA GLY A 486 -15.83 14.74 33.11
C GLY A 486 -16.36 14.38 34.49
N GLN A 487 -17.69 14.43 34.70
CA GLN A 487 -18.33 13.98 35.94
C GLN A 487 -18.63 12.49 36.00
N ILE A 488 -18.47 11.78 34.85
CA ILE A 488 -18.70 10.33 34.81
C ILE A 488 -17.53 9.61 35.50
N PRO A 489 -17.81 8.70 36.46
CA PRO A 489 -16.75 8.13 37.32
C PRO A 489 -15.63 7.40 36.62
N TYR A 490 -15.90 6.82 35.43
CA TYR A 490 -14.90 6.11 34.62
C TYR A 490 -14.26 6.99 33.54
N VAL A 491 -14.63 8.27 33.43
CA VAL A 491 -13.98 9.22 32.52
C VAL A 491 -12.82 9.88 33.25
N VAL A 492 -11.62 9.64 32.74
CA VAL A 492 -10.39 10.18 33.36
C VAL A 492 -10.17 11.63 32.94
N ARG A 493 -10.40 11.94 31.64
CA ARG A 493 -10.21 13.29 31.11
C ARG A 493 -10.94 13.47 29.79
N VAL A 494 -11.35 14.70 29.51
CA VAL A 494 -11.99 15.11 28.25
C VAL A 494 -11.25 16.31 27.69
N SER A 495 -10.97 16.31 26.39
CA SER A 495 -10.30 17.41 25.71
C SER A 495 -10.96 17.74 24.38
N ILE A 496 -10.93 19.01 24.00
CA ILE A 496 -11.41 19.54 22.72
C ILE A 496 -10.19 20.01 21.92
N SER A 497 -10.03 19.54 20.69
CA SER A 497 -8.84 19.85 19.89
C SER A 497 -9.09 19.95 18.40
N GLY A 498 -8.18 20.61 17.68
CA GLY A 498 -8.18 20.75 16.22
C GLY A 498 -7.81 19.48 15.47
N ALA A 499 -7.04 18.60 16.12
CA ALA A 499 -6.65 17.30 15.60
C ALA A 499 -6.47 16.31 16.77
N VAL A 500 -6.27 15.04 16.46
CA VAL A 500 -5.89 13.99 17.41
C VAL A 500 -4.68 13.25 16.87
N PRO A 501 -3.90 12.50 17.69
CA PRO A 501 -2.77 11.72 17.18
C PRO A 501 -3.18 10.81 16.02
N GLY A 502 -2.45 10.86 14.92
CA GLY A 502 -2.77 10.18 13.67
C GLY A 502 -3.45 11.07 12.61
N VAL A 503 -4.10 12.17 13.00
CA VAL A 503 -4.76 13.10 12.10
C VAL A 503 -3.81 14.24 11.72
N GLU A 504 -3.70 14.55 10.43
CA GLU A 504 -2.90 15.67 9.95
C GLU A 504 -3.43 17.01 10.48
N VAL A 505 -2.53 17.84 10.99
CA VAL A 505 -2.84 19.23 11.36
C VAL A 505 -2.79 20.07 10.08
N ALA A 506 -3.94 20.41 9.54
CA ALA A 506 -4.05 21.05 8.22
C ALA A 506 -3.76 22.56 8.21
N ASN A 507 -3.59 23.20 9.37
CA ASN A 507 -3.40 24.64 9.47
C ASN A 507 -1.90 24.98 9.58
N TYR A 508 -1.32 25.55 8.54
CA TYR A 508 0.04 26.05 8.52
C TYR A 508 0.02 27.57 8.52
N PHE A 509 0.74 28.19 9.44
CA PHE A 509 0.90 29.63 9.49
C PHE A 509 2.37 30.02 9.60
N THR A 510 2.66 31.23 9.15
CA THR A 510 3.97 31.83 9.26
C THR A 510 4.25 32.30 10.67
N ASN A 511 5.37 31.87 11.22
CA ASN A 511 5.86 32.24 12.54
C ASN A 511 7.35 32.62 12.44
N ARG A 512 7.80 33.58 13.24
CA ARG A 512 9.22 33.97 13.37
C ARG A 512 9.53 34.37 14.82
N PRO A 513 10.79 34.33 15.24
CA PRO A 513 11.18 34.96 16.49
C PRO A 513 10.80 36.45 16.50
N TYR A 514 10.29 36.94 17.62
CA TYR A 514 9.90 38.35 17.76
C TYR A 514 11.07 39.27 17.50
N GLY A 515 10.89 40.27 16.66
CA GLY A 515 11.93 41.26 16.31
C GLY A 515 12.98 40.78 15.31
N SER A 516 12.86 39.55 14.77
CA SER A 516 13.70 39.05 13.70
C SER A 516 13.30 39.63 12.35
N ASP A 517 14.19 39.49 11.34
CA ASP A 517 13.91 39.98 10.00
C ASP A 517 12.59 39.38 9.47
N PRO A 518 11.71 40.18 8.83
CA PRO A 518 10.51 39.68 8.17
C PRO A 518 10.75 38.55 7.16
N SER A 519 12.00 38.35 6.72
CA SER A 519 12.41 37.27 5.83
C SER A 519 12.57 35.90 6.53
N GLU A 520 12.71 35.89 7.85
CA GLU A 520 12.97 34.66 8.64
C GLU A 520 11.71 33.87 9.00
N VAL A 521 10.58 34.16 8.35
CA VAL A 521 9.33 33.46 8.59
C VAL A 521 9.45 31.97 8.27
N LYS A 522 8.92 31.15 9.18
CA LYS A 522 8.86 29.68 9.05
C LYS A 522 7.42 29.21 9.09
N LEU A 523 7.07 28.24 8.23
CA LEU A 523 5.76 27.59 8.24
C LEU A 523 5.71 26.53 9.32
N ILE A 524 4.81 26.69 10.29
CA ILE A 524 4.62 25.79 11.42
C ILE A 524 3.17 25.35 11.47
N GLN A 525 2.93 24.09 11.76
CA GLN A 525 1.58 23.56 11.99
C GLN A 525 0.99 24.15 13.26
N MET A 526 -0.15 24.82 13.14
CA MET A 526 -0.87 25.45 14.22
C MET A 526 -1.94 24.53 14.79
N PHE A 527 -1.74 24.07 16.01
CA PHE A 527 -2.57 23.06 16.64
C PHE A 527 -3.39 23.67 17.79
N ALA A 528 -4.67 23.92 17.52
CA ALA A 528 -5.61 24.43 18.51
C ALA A 528 -5.96 23.34 19.53
N VAL A 529 -5.75 23.62 20.82
CA VAL A 529 -6.01 22.69 21.92
C VAL A 529 -6.71 23.42 23.08
N ASP A 530 -7.31 22.64 23.97
CA ASP A 530 -7.75 23.15 25.26
C ASP A 530 -6.69 22.86 26.36
N TYR A 531 -6.98 23.24 27.59
CA TYR A 531 -6.08 23.04 28.74
C TYR A 531 -5.79 21.56 29.05
N ASP A 532 -6.69 20.66 28.67
CA ASP A 532 -6.61 19.23 28.99
C ASP A 532 -5.87 18.38 27.96
N TYR A 533 -5.62 18.90 26.76
CA TYR A 533 -5.07 18.13 25.63
C TYR A 533 -3.71 17.49 25.96
N LEU A 534 -2.74 18.32 26.38
CA LEU A 534 -1.39 17.83 26.71
C LEU A 534 -1.40 16.84 27.87
N ALA A 535 -2.29 17.02 28.85
CA ALA A 535 -2.45 16.10 29.96
C ALA A 535 -3.19 14.81 29.58
N LEU A 536 -4.10 14.85 28.60
CA LEU A 536 -4.82 13.66 28.11
C LEU A 536 -3.89 12.73 27.34
N TYR A 537 -3.14 13.29 26.36
CA TYR A 537 -2.24 12.53 25.50
C TYR A 537 -0.84 12.36 26.08
N SER A 538 -0.48 13.19 27.09
CA SER A 538 0.75 13.10 27.88
C SER A 538 2.03 12.99 27.02
N PRO A 539 2.24 13.84 25.99
CA PRO A 539 3.53 13.87 25.32
C PRO A 539 4.63 14.21 26.34
N GLU A 540 5.81 13.63 26.19
CA GLU A 540 6.96 13.86 27.07
C GLU A 540 7.37 15.35 27.01
N MET A 541 7.27 16.06 28.13
CA MET A 541 7.76 17.45 28.26
C MET A 541 9.27 17.45 28.43
N LEU A 542 9.99 18.11 27.53
CA LEU A 542 11.45 18.24 27.64
C LEU A 542 11.84 19.35 28.61
N CYS A 543 11.14 20.48 28.51
CA CYS A 543 11.36 21.62 29.42
C CYS A 543 10.10 22.50 29.48
N GLY A 544 10.05 23.35 30.54
CA GLY A 544 8.89 24.22 30.73
C GLY A 544 7.67 23.50 31.25
N ARG A 545 6.48 23.90 30.81
CA ARG A 545 5.19 23.38 31.27
C ARG A 545 4.12 23.36 30.17
N GLY A 546 3.07 22.60 30.38
CA GLY A 546 1.85 22.67 29.56
C GLY A 546 0.93 23.84 29.98
N PHE A 547 -0.23 23.93 29.34
CA PHE A 547 -1.26 24.90 29.68
C PHE A 547 -1.98 24.52 30.97
N SER A 548 -2.36 25.53 31.80
CA SER A 548 -3.19 25.32 32.99
C SER A 548 -3.96 26.60 33.36
N GLU A 549 -5.24 26.47 33.69
CA GLU A 549 -6.08 27.56 34.16
C GLU A 549 -5.52 28.21 35.47
N ALA A 550 -4.72 27.48 36.23
CA ALA A 550 -4.09 27.99 37.47
C ALA A 550 -3.09 29.12 37.22
N TYR A 551 -2.58 29.28 36.01
CA TYR A 551 -1.63 30.33 35.64
C TYR A 551 -2.32 31.61 35.13
N GLY A 552 -3.65 31.69 35.16
CA GLY A 552 -4.42 32.84 34.70
C GLY A 552 -4.58 32.94 33.19
N ASN A 553 -4.35 34.12 32.62
CA ASN A 553 -4.55 34.30 31.16
C ASN A 553 -3.39 33.72 30.34
N GLU A 554 -3.62 32.58 29.72
CA GLU A 554 -2.63 31.90 28.89
C GLU A 554 -2.91 32.02 27.37
N ARG A 555 -3.80 32.90 26.93
CA ARG A 555 -4.18 33.09 25.52
C ARG A 555 -2.99 33.32 24.57
N ASN A 556 -1.95 34.03 25.05
CA ASN A 556 -0.75 34.34 24.27
C ASN A 556 0.42 33.41 24.60
N LYS A 557 0.15 32.24 25.21
CA LYS A 557 1.17 31.24 25.51
C LYS A 557 1.10 30.11 24.47
N VAL A 558 2.28 29.56 24.16
CA VAL A 558 2.39 28.44 23.20
C VAL A 558 3.34 27.37 23.72
N VAL A 559 3.11 26.15 23.26
CA VAL A 559 4.01 25.02 23.49
C VAL A 559 4.49 24.54 22.12
N LEU A 560 5.81 24.33 21.99
CA LEU A 560 6.45 23.86 20.76
C LEU A 560 6.80 22.37 20.86
N ASN A 561 6.96 21.70 19.71
CA ASN A 561 7.72 20.46 19.68
C ASN A 561 9.20 20.73 19.33
N GLU A 562 10.08 19.74 19.52
CA GLU A 562 11.53 19.87 19.21
C GLU A 562 11.77 20.33 17.76
N GLU A 563 10.97 19.82 16.81
CA GLU A 563 11.12 20.15 15.40
C GLU A 563 10.80 21.65 15.12
N ALA A 564 9.82 22.21 15.81
CA ALA A 564 9.51 23.64 15.72
C ALA A 564 10.65 24.50 16.35
N VAL A 565 11.22 24.06 17.47
CA VAL A 565 12.40 24.71 18.09
C VAL A 565 13.57 24.74 17.12
N ARG A 566 13.87 23.58 16.49
CA ARG A 566 14.96 23.44 15.51
C ARG A 566 14.71 24.35 14.28
N LEU A 567 13.48 24.35 13.75
CA LEU A 567 13.11 25.15 12.57
C LEU A 567 13.22 26.64 12.83
N LEU A 568 12.88 27.10 14.06
CA LEU A 568 12.99 28.50 14.48
C LEU A 568 14.44 28.92 14.79
N GLY A 569 15.40 27.98 14.71
CA GLY A 569 16.83 28.27 14.87
C GLY A 569 17.30 28.36 16.33
N TYR A 570 16.51 27.91 17.31
CA TYR A 570 16.97 27.85 18.70
C TYR A 570 17.91 26.66 18.91
N PRO A 571 19.07 26.85 19.57
CA PRO A 571 20.08 25.80 19.76
C PRO A 571 19.60 24.63 20.65
N SER A 572 18.73 24.91 21.62
CA SER A 572 18.19 23.89 22.52
C SER A 572 16.74 24.20 22.94
N PRO A 573 15.99 23.20 23.42
CA PRO A 573 14.64 23.40 23.95
C PRO A 573 14.57 24.45 25.06
N GLU A 574 15.56 24.49 25.95
CA GLU A 574 15.62 25.41 27.10
C GLU A 574 15.78 26.86 26.63
N GLU A 575 16.52 27.11 25.56
CA GLU A 575 16.70 28.46 25.02
C GLU A 575 15.46 29.02 24.32
N ALA A 576 14.53 28.16 23.92
CA ALA A 576 13.25 28.56 23.38
C ALA A 576 12.28 29.06 24.48
N LEU A 577 12.45 28.66 25.74
CA LEU A 577 11.57 29.07 26.83
C LEU A 577 11.59 30.57 27.08
N GLY A 578 10.40 31.16 27.25
CA GLY A 578 10.22 32.60 27.46
C GLY A 578 10.47 33.46 26.23
N LYS A 579 10.89 32.87 25.11
CA LYS A 579 11.01 33.62 23.85
C LYS A 579 9.65 33.94 23.29
N GLN A 580 9.58 35.07 22.60
CA GLN A 580 8.37 35.51 21.92
C GLN A 580 8.44 35.19 20.44
N LEU A 581 7.31 34.78 19.89
CA LEU A 581 7.11 34.50 18.47
C LEU A 581 6.12 35.52 17.90
N GLU A 582 6.37 35.97 16.71
CA GLU A 582 5.47 36.79 15.94
C GLU A 582 4.77 35.95 14.87
N MET A 583 3.47 36.06 14.78
CA MET A 583 2.63 35.38 13.82
C MET A 583 1.87 36.41 12.99
N GLU A 584 1.97 36.34 11.66
CA GLU A 584 1.45 37.35 10.73
C GLU A 584 -0.03 37.69 10.91
N VAL A 585 -0.83 36.71 11.36
CA VAL A 585 -2.29 36.89 11.56
C VAL A 585 -2.69 37.35 12.97
N LEU A 586 -1.74 37.57 13.87
CA LEU A 586 -1.95 37.98 15.26
C LEU A 586 -1.21 39.28 15.55
N GLU A 587 -1.88 40.21 16.23
CA GLU A 587 -1.26 41.49 16.64
C GLU A 587 -0.29 41.31 17.82
N ASP A 588 -0.65 40.49 18.79
CA ASP A 588 0.17 40.27 19.98
C ASP A 588 1.14 39.08 19.81
N PRO A 589 2.38 39.19 20.28
CA PRO A 589 3.34 38.10 20.26
C PRO A 589 2.90 36.93 21.13
N LEU A 590 3.36 35.74 20.76
CA LEU A 590 3.13 34.48 21.47
C LEU A 590 4.38 34.10 22.27
N GLU A 591 4.25 33.80 23.56
CA GLU A 591 5.37 33.40 24.42
C GLU A 591 5.44 31.87 24.56
N VAL A 592 6.64 31.33 24.36
CA VAL A 592 6.91 29.89 24.51
C VAL A 592 7.00 29.53 25.99
N VAL A 593 6.08 28.71 26.50
CA VAL A 593 6.03 28.28 27.92
C VAL A 593 6.49 26.85 28.14
N GLY A 594 6.61 26.05 27.06
CA GLY A 594 7.06 24.66 27.16
C GLY A 594 7.47 24.11 25.81
N VAL A 595 8.27 23.06 25.87
CA VAL A 595 8.69 22.28 24.71
C VAL A 595 8.41 20.79 24.98
N VAL A 596 7.66 20.15 24.06
CA VAL A 596 7.42 18.72 24.08
C VAL A 596 8.38 18.01 23.14
N LYS A 597 8.73 16.78 23.49
CA LYS A 597 9.47 15.89 22.61
C LYS A 597 8.70 15.63 21.32
N ASN A 598 9.42 15.39 20.24
CA ASN A 598 8.80 14.98 18.99
C ASN A 598 8.01 13.68 19.19
N TYR A 599 6.82 13.63 18.67
CA TYR A 599 5.96 12.46 18.63
C TYR A 599 5.34 12.29 17.25
N HIS A 600 4.86 11.12 16.91
CA HIS A 600 4.28 10.84 15.61
C HIS A 600 2.83 11.33 15.54
N GLN A 601 2.66 12.57 15.09
CA GLN A 601 1.33 13.14 14.81
C GLN A 601 0.69 12.51 13.57
N GLN A 602 1.51 12.03 12.64
CA GLN A 602 1.11 11.35 11.41
C GLN A 602 1.71 9.93 11.36
N SER A 603 1.69 9.29 10.19
CA SER A 603 2.33 7.99 9.97
C SER A 603 3.85 8.06 10.16
N LEU A 604 4.46 6.98 10.65
CA LEU A 604 5.92 6.81 10.70
C LEU A 604 6.59 6.79 9.31
N ALA A 605 5.81 6.75 8.24
CA ALA A 605 6.32 6.94 6.89
C ALA A 605 6.79 8.38 6.62
N GLU A 606 6.32 9.35 7.42
CA GLU A 606 6.62 10.77 7.28
C GLU A 606 7.58 11.24 8.38
N PRO A 607 8.44 12.24 8.11
CA PRO A 607 9.29 12.86 9.12
C PRO A 607 8.45 13.66 10.12
N TYR A 608 9.02 13.96 11.28
CA TYR A 608 8.40 14.87 12.24
C TYR A 608 8.13 16.23 11.60
N LYS A 609 6.95 16.78 11.90
CA LYS A 609 6.56 18.11 11.45
C LYS A 609 6.73 19.13 12.59
N PRO A 610 7.06 20.38 12.30
CA PRO A 610 7.10 21.44 13.30
C PRO A 610 5.67 21.77 13.73
N ILE A 611 5.39 21.66 15.05
CA ILE A 611 4.06 21.87 15.64
C ILE A 611 4.15 22.93 16.73
N LEU A 612 3.20 23.87 16.70
CA LEU A 612 2.95 24.88 17.70
C LEU A 612 1.54 24.67 18.27
N PHE A 613 1.47 24.34 19.56
CA PHE A 613 0.22 24.24 20.30
C PHE A 613 -0.17 25.60 20.85
N PHE A 614 -1.44 25.96 20.72
CA PHE A 614 -2.01 27.18 21.28
C PHE A 614 -3.44 26.92 21.77
N LEU A 615 -3.92 27.77 22.69
CA LEU A 615 -5.28 27.63 23.20
C LEU A 615 -6.32 28.03 22.13
N LYS A 616 -7.35 27.23 21.97
CA LYS A 616 -8.41 27.38 20.93
C LYS A 616 -9.09 28.78 20.96
N GLU A 617 -9.13 29.41 22.12
CA GLU A 617 -9.73 30.74 22.28
C GLU A 617 -8.92 31.88 21.64
N ARG A 618 -7.62 31.62 21.34
CA ARG A 618 -6.74 32.62 20.72
C ARG A 618 -7.03 32.82 19.24
N VAL A 619 -7.34 31.73 18.52
CA VAL A 619 -7.57 31.73 17.08
C VAL A 619 -8.90 30.99 16.78
N PRO A 620 -10.03 31.64 17.05
CA PRO A 620 -11.35 31.01 17.02
C PRO A 620 -11.80 30.54 15.61
N PHE A 621 -11.17 31.05 14.55
CA PHE A 621 -11.42 30.58 13.19
C PHE A 621 -10.75 29.24 12.86
N ILE A 622 -9.81 28.78 13.68
CA ILE A 622 -9.27 27.41 13.59
C ILE A 622 -10.25 26.47 14.28
N ALA A 623 -10.85 25.59 13.52
CA ALA A 623 -11.83 24.69 14.07
C ALA A 623 -11.21 23.59 14.94
N THR A 624 -11.97 23.13 15.92
CA THR A 624 -11.63 22.07 16.85
C THR A 624 -12.64 20.94 16.74
N PRO A 625 -12.56 20.09 15.68
CA PRO A 625 -13.60 19.12 15.35
C PRO A 625 -13.65 17.87 16.20
N TYR A 626 -12.80 17.73 17.22
CA TYR A 626 -12.65 16.51 18.00
C TYR A 626 -12.84 16.74 19.48
N ILE A 627 -13.63 15.84 20.10
CA ILE A 627 -13.79 15.70 21.55
C ILE A 627 -13.20 14.34 21.93
N SER A 628 -12.07 14.37 22.60
CA SER A 628 -11.36 13.15 23.05
C SER A 628 -11.76 12.82 24.48
N VAL A 629 -12.29 11.63 24.71
CA VAL A 629 -12.74 11.14 26.02
C VAL A 629 -11.85 9.97 26.43
N LYS A 630 -10.96 10.19 27.39
CA LYS A 630 -10.12 9.14 27.97
C LYS A 630 -10.86 8.47 29.12
N MET A 631 -11.00 7.15 29.05
CA MET A 631 -11.74 6.36 30.02
C MET A 631 -10.81 5.42 30.81
N ASP A 632 -11.21 5.08 32.01
CA ASP A 632 -10.55 4.03 32.79
C ASP A 632 -11.11 2.65 32.39
N GLY A 633 -10.27 1.87 31.69
CA GLY A 633 -10.65 0.58 31.11
C GLY A 633 -11.27 0.69 29.70
N PRO A 634 -11.63 -0.45 29.10
CA PRO A 634 -12.10 -0.50 27.71
C PRO A 634 -13.47 0.19 27.56
N VAL A 635 -13.67 0.83 26.42
CA VAL A 635 -14.98 1.39 26.04
C VAL A 635 -15.87 0.24 25.56
N ASN A 636 -16.81 -0.18 26.39
CA ASN A 636 -17.82 -1.18 26.08
C ASN A 636 -19.12 -0.51 25.54
N SER A 637 -20.05 -1.33 25.06
CA SER A 637 -21.33 -0.86 24.49
C SER A 637 -22.13 0.02 25.47
N ASP A 638 -22.11 -0.29 26.76
CA ASP A 638 -22.89 0.43 27.77
C ASP A 638 -22.33 1.85 28.01
N ARG A 639 -20.99 1.95 28.12
CA ARG A 639 -20.31 3.23 28.26
C ARG A 639 -20.48 4.11 27.02
N LEU A 640 -20.44 3.48 25.83
CA LEU A 640 -20.67 4.18 24.58
C LEU A 640 -22.12 4.69 24.50
N ALA A 641 -23.11 3.87 24.88
CA ALA A 641 -24.52 4.25 24.88
C ALA A 641 -24.80 5.41 25.86
N GLU A 642 -24.11 5.44 27.03
CA GLU A 642 -24.21 6.53 27.99
C GLU A 642 -23.67 7.85 27.41
N VAL A 643 -22.49 7.80 26.74
CA VAL A 643 -21.92 8.96 26.05
C VAL A 643 -22.84 9.43 24.92
N GLU A 644 -23.39 8.51 24.11
CA GLU A 644 -24.32 8.81 23.03
C GLU A 644 -25.62 9.46 23.56
N GLN A 645 -26.19 8.91 24.63
CA GLN A 645 -27.41 9.47 25.24
C GLN A 645 -27.16 10.89 25.74
N MET A 646 -26.02 11.10 26.39
CA MET A 646 -25.62 12.44 26.84
C MET A 646 -25.42 13.39 25.66
N TYR A 647 -24.72 12.94 24.59
CA TYR A 647 -24.55 13.73 23.37
C TYR A 647 -25.88 14.15 22.78
N ARG A 648 -26.84 13.24 22.63
CA ARG A 648 -28.20 13.51 22.12
C ARG A 648 -28.98 14.50 23.00
N THR A 649 -28.70 14.57 24.30
CA THR A 649 -29.30 15.55 25.22
C THR A 649 -28.83 16.97 24.92
N TYR A 650 -27.54 17.14 24.64
CA TYR A 650 -26.96 18.47 24.33
C TYR A 650 -27.12 18.87 22.86
N PHE A 651 -27.13 17.88 21.95
CA PHE A 651 -27.15 18.05 20.50
C PHE A 651 -28.23 17.17 19.86
N PRO A 652 -29.53 17.45 20.12
CA PRO A 652 -30.61 16.56 19.73
C PRO A 652 -30.80 16.43 18.21
N SER A 653 -30.40 17.44 17.43
CA SER A 653 -30.47 17.45 15.96
C SER A 653 -29.19 16.94 15.27
N ALA A 654 -28.11 16.70 16.01
CA ALA A 654 -26.84 16.30 15.43
C ALA A 654 -26.65 14.78 15.48
N LEU A 655 -26.06 14.22 14.45
CA LEU A 655 -25.68 12.80 14.43
C LEU A 655 -24.48 12.54 15.36
N PHE A 656 -24.58 11.46 16.15
CA PHE A 656 -23.46 11.00 16.96
C PHE A 656 -22.45 10.25 16.09
N SER A 657 -21.28 10.86 15.87
CA SER A 657 -20.18 10.26 15.11
C SER A 657 -18.95 10.14 15.98
N TYR A 658 -18.35 8.98 16.00
CA TYR A 658 -17.21 8.67 16.83
C TYR A 658 -16.26 7.66 16.15
N PHE A 659 -15.07 7.55 16.68
CA PHE A 659 -14.13 6.47 16.38
C PHE A 659 -13.25 6.20 17.61
N TYR A 660 -12.69 5.01 17.66
CA TYR A 660 -11.66 4.69 18.64
C TYR A 660 -10.30 5.11 18.09
N LEU A 661 -9.52 5.80 18.90
CA LEU A 661 -8.23 6.35 18.49
C LEU A 661 -7.30 5.25 17.97
N ASP A 662 -7.26 4.09 18.65
CA ASP A 662 -6.42 2.96 18.27
C ASP A 662 -6.82 2.37 16.92
N ASP A 663 -8.12 2.19 16.67
CA ASP A 663 -8.64 1.71 15.40
C ASP A 663 -8.29 2.66 14.24
N TYR A 664 -8.36 3.96 14.51
CA TYR A 664 -7.98 4.98 13.54
C TYR A 664 -6.48 4.92 13.24
N GLN A 665 -5.63 4.87 14.28
CA GLN A 665 -4.19 4.75 14.12
C GLN A 665 -3.79 3.45 13.41
N ASP A 666 -4.41 2.32 13.75
CA ASP A 666 -4.22 1.05 13.05
C ASP A 666 -4.61 1.13 11.57
N SER A 667 -5.61 1.96 11.23
CA SER A 667 -6.04 2.17 9.85
C SER A 667 -4.98 2.84 8.98
N LEU A 668 -4.10 3.68 9.57
CA LEU A 668 -3.00 4.34 8.86
C LEU A 668 -2.02 3.33 8.25
N TYR A 669 -1.84 2.17 8.89
CA TYR A 669 -0.92 1.11 8.46
C TYR A 669 -1.62 -0.06 7.77
N LYS A 670 -2.91 0.08 7.43
CA LYS A 670 -3.70 -0.97 6.76
C LYS A 670 -3.07 -1.42 5.45
N SER A 671 -2.60 -0.48 4.65
CA SER A 671 -1.93 -0.75 3.36
C SER A 671 -0.65 -1.57 3.55
N ASP A 672 0.20 -1.17 4.50
CA ASP A 672 1.47 -1.85 4.79
C ASP A 672 1.24 -3.25 5.37
N ARG A 673 0.25 -3.40 6.24
CA ARG A 673 -0.16 -4.69 6.78
C ARG A 673 -0.69 -5.61 5.69
N ASN A 674 -1.51 -5.11 4.78
CA ASN A 674 -2.03 -5.86 3.65
C ASN A 674 -0.91 -6.32 2.72
N PHE A 675 0.03 -5.44 2.41
CA PHE A 675 1.24 -5.79 1.67
C PHE A 675 2.02 -6.90 2.37
N GLY A 676 2.21 -6.80 3.69
CA GLY A 676 2.86 -7.82 4.52
C GLY A 676 2.17 -9.19 4.44
N TRP A 677 0.83 -9.24 4.49
CA TRP A 677 0.06 -10.48 4.36
C TRP A 677 0.16 -11.10 2.97
N ILE A 678 0.07 -10.30 1.90
CA ILE A 678 0.26 -10.78 0.52
C ILE A 678 1.66 -11.37 0.37
N PHE A 679 2.67 -10.66 0.86
CA PHE A 679 4.07 -11.08 0.79
C PHE A 679 4.31 -12.38 1.58
N ALA A 680 3.80 -12.49 2.80
CA ALA A 680 3.93 -13.67 3.66
C ALA A 680 3.24 -14.89 3.04
N SER A 681 2.03 -14.72 2.50
CA SER A 681 1.28 -15.79 1.85
C SER A 681 2.01 -16.35 0.62
N ALA A 682 2.54 -15.44 -0.21
CA ALA A 682 3.33 -15.81 -1.38
C ALA A 682 4.65 -16.50 -1.00
N SER A 683 5.32 -16.02 0.06
CA SER A 683 6.54 -16.64 0.57
C SER A 683 6.29 -18.06 1.10
N LEU A 684 5.21 -18.26 1.86
CA LEU A 684 4.80 -19.57 2.35
C LEU A 684 4.55 -20.54 1.20
N LEU A 685 3.85 -20.06 0.17
CA LEU A 685 3.57 -20.84 -1.04
C LEU A 685 4.86 -21.18 -1.80
N ALA A 686 5.77 -20.21 -1.97
CA ALA A 686 7.06 -20.43 -2.60
C ALA A 686 7.88 -21.52 -1.90
N VAL A 687 7.95 -21.46 -0.56
CA VAL A 687 8.62 -22.48 0.25
C VAL A 687 7.96 -23.84 0.10
N PHE A 688 6.61 -23.90 0.16
CA PHE A 688 5.87 -25.13 -0.03
C PHE A 688 6.18 -25.80 -1.38
N VAL A 689 6.15 -25.04 -2.48
CA VAL A 689 6.46 -25.56 -3.82
C VAL A 689 7.92 -25.94 -3.95
N ALA A 690 8.84 -25.17 -3.32
CA ALA A 690 10.24 -25.52 -3.25
C ALA A 690 10.46 -26.87 -2.55
N CYS A 691 9.74 -27.14 -1.47
CA CYS A 691 9.77 -28.43 -0.78
C CYS A 691 9.28 -29.59 -1.65
N LEU A 692 8.20 -29.39 -2.42
CA LEU A 692 7.73 -30.40 -3.38
C LEU A 692 8.81 -30.74 -4.40
N GLY A 693 9.50 -29.72 -4.94
CA GLY A 693 10.63 -29.90 -5.86
C GLY A 693 11.77 -30.68 -5.24
N LEU A 694 12.20 -30.27 -4.04
CA LEU A 694 13.27 -30.93 -3.32
C LEU A 694 12.93 -32.38 -2.98
N TRP A 695 11.69 -32.62 -2.56
CA TRP A 695 11.21 -33.99 -2.25
C TRP A 695 11.33 -34.91 -3.46
N VAL A 696 10.94 -34.46 -4.64
CA VAL A 696 11.02 -35.22 -5.89
C VAL A 696 12.47 -35.44 -6.32
N VAL A 697 13.29 -34.37 -6.31
CA VAL A 697 14.72 -34.49 -6.64
C VAL A 697 15.43 -35.47 -5.72
N THR A 698 15.11 -35.46 -4.42
CA THR A 698 15.65 -36.38 -3.44
C THR A 698 15.21 -37.80 -3.72
N LEU A 699 13.94 -38.03 -4.08
CA LEU A 699 13.42 -39.35 -4.46
C LEU A 699 14.25 -39.97 -5.60
N PHE A 700 14.42 -39.21 -6.71
CA PHE A 700 15.20 -39.71 -7.85
C PHE A 700 16.69 -39.87 -7.55
N SER A 701 17.28 -38.93 -6.82
CA SER A 701 18.69 -39.00 -6.42
C SER A 701 19.00 -40.19 -5.52
N THR A 702 18.10 -40.50 -4.58
CA THR A 702 18.25 -41.67 -3.70
C THR A 702 18.04 -42.99 -4.43
N LEU A 703 17.03 -43.07 -5.32
CA LEU A 703 16.80 -44.24 -6.16
C LEU A 703 17.98 -44.52 -7.08
N ALA A 704 18.60 -43.53 -7.68
CA ALA A 704 19.78 -43.67 -8.52
C ALA A 704 21.02 -44.21 -7.75
N ARG A 705 21.09 -43.93 -6.44
CA ARG A 705 22.22 -44.34 -5.58
C ARG A 705 21.92 -45.59 -4.73
N VAL A 706 20.76 -46.25 -4.92
CA VAL A 706 20.38 -47.45 -4.12
C VAL A 706 21.41 -48.56 -4.19
N LYS A 707 22.01 -48.86 -5.38
CA LYS A 707 23.07 -49.86 -5.53
C LYS A 707 24.33 -49.46 -4.75
N GLU A 708 24.77 -48.20 -4.84
CA GLU A 708 25.92 -47.66 -4.07
C GLU A 708 25.70 -47.81 -2.56
N VAL A 709 24.49 -47.47 -2.09
CA VAL A 709 24.08 -47.59 -0.68
C VAL A 709 24.10 -49.06 -0.27
N GLY A 710 23.62 -49.98 -1.14
CA GLY A 710 23.64 -51.41 -0.91
C GLY A 710 25.05 -51.94 -0.73
N ILE A 711 25.97 -51.58 -1.65
CA ILE A 711 27.38 -52.00 -1.59
C ILE A 711 28.05 -51.46 -0.32
N ARG A 712 27.93 -50.19 -0.01
CA ARG A 712 28.51 -49.57 1.19
C ARG A 712 27.98 -50.21 2.48
N LYS A 713 26.72 -50.62 2.49
CA LYS A 713 26.08 -51.26 3.63
C LYS A 713 26.62 -52.69 3.83
N VAL A 714 26.89 -53.43 2.75
CA VAL A 714 27.56 -54.75 2.80
C VAL A 714 29.00 -54.58 3.28
N LEU A 715 29.68 -53.50 2.95
CA LEU A 715 31.01 -53.14 3.42
C LEU A 715 31.05 -52.57 4.86
N GLY A 716 29.92 -52.61 5.60
CA GLY A 716 29.87 -52.21 7.01
C GLY A 716 29.53 -50.75 7.28
N ALA A 717 29.12 -49.95 6.30
CA ALA A 717 28.75 -48.56 6.53
C ALA A 717 27.49 -48.43 7.43
N GLY A 718 27.63 -47.66 8.52
CA GLY A 718 26.55 -47.40 9.47
C GLY A 718 25.42 -46.56 8.86
N LYS A 719 24.20 -46.68 9.42
CA LYS A 719 22.99 -45.96 8.93
C LYS A 719 23.16 -44.46 8.93
N ILE A 720 23.80 -43.88 9.96
CA ILE A 720 24.05 -42.43 10.10
C ILE A 720 25.04 -41.96 9.02
N SER A 721 26.13 -42.68 8.77
CA SER A 721 27.09 -42.32 7.73
C SER A 721 26.45 -42.29 6.34
N LEU A 722 25.60 -43.26 6.00
CA LEU A 722 24.85 -43.28 4.74
C LEU A 722 23.88 -42.14 4.64
N PHE A 723 23.18 -41.79 5.75
CA PHE A 723 22.28 -40.68 5.83
C PHE A 723 22.98 -39.34 5.55
N VAL A 724 24.13 -39.09 6.24
CA VAL A 724 24.91 -37.88 6.05
C VAL A 724 25.40 -37.74 4.61
N VAL A 725 25.90 -38.82 3.99
CA VAL A 725 26.39 -38.80 2.60
C VAL A 725 25.31 -38.41 1.62
N LEU A 726 24.06 -38.89 1.84
CA LEU A 726 22.91 -38.59 0.95
C LEU A 726 22.33 -37.20 1.15
N THR A 727 22.39 -36.62 2.35
CA THR A 727 21.81 -35.34 2.68
C THR A 727 22.78 -34.17 2.51
N ARG A 728 24.10 -34.39 2.73
CA ARG A 728 25.13 -33.34 2.71
C ARG A 728 25.13 -32.51 1.45
N GLU A 729 24.97 -33.13 0.27
CA GLU A 729 25.00 -32.41 -1.01
C GLU A 729 23.84 -31.41 -1.11
N LEU A 730 22.64 -31.79 -0.69
CA LEU A 730 21.43 -30.94 -0.76
C LEU A 730 21.50 -29.80 0.25
N LEU A 731 21.95 -30.06 1.48
CA LEU A 731 22.13 -29.03 2.49
C LEU A 731 23.22 -28.02 2.10
N LEU A 732 24.32 -28.45 1.47
CA LEU A 732 25.33 -27.54 0.94
C LEU A 732 24.78 -26.62 -0.17
N LEU A 733 23.90 -27.13 -1.03
CA LEU A 733 23.24 -26.29 -2.06
C LEU A 733 22.32 -25.25 -1.42
N THR A 734 21.62 -25.59 -0.32
CA THR A 734 20.81 -24.62 0.44
C THR A 734 21.68 -23.54 1.08
N VAL A 735 22.84 -23.92 1.67
CA VAL A 735 23.82 -22.96 2.20
C VAL A 735 24.31 -22.01 1.09
N LEU A 736 24.70 -22.56 -0.06
CA LEU A 736 25.15 -21.76 -1.21
C LEU A 736 24.05 -20.79 -1.68
N ALA A 737 22.82 -21.25 -1.75
CA ALA A 737 21.68 -20.43 -2.12
C ALA A 737 21.46 -19.27 -1.14
N THR A 738 21.59 -19.53 0.16
CA THR A 738 21.51 -18.50 1.19
C THR A 738 22.62 -17.47 1.08
N VAL A 739 23.88 -17.91 0.90
CA VAL A 739 25.03 -17.00 0.75
C VAL A 739 24.87 -16.09 -0.47
N LEU A 740 24.35 -16.60 -1.58
CA LEU A 740 24.08 -15.80 -2.78
C LEU A 740 22.82 -14.95 -2.63
N GLY A 741 21.82 -15.41 -1.90
CA GLY A 741 20.55 -14.71 -1.68
C GLY A 741 20.66 -13.57 -0.67
N LEU A 742 21.60 -13.64 0.27
CA LEU A 742 21.79 -12.63 1.31
C LEU A 742 22.01 -11.22 0.74
N PRO A 743 22.99 -10.97 -0.15
CA PRO A 743 23.19 -9.63 -0.70
C PRO A 743 21.99 -9.14 -1.51
N VAL A 744 21.32 -10.04 -2.24
CA VAL A 744 20.10 -9.68 -3.00
C VAL A 744 18.98 -9.24 -2.05
N SER A 745 18.76 -9.99 -0.96
CA SER A 745 17.74 -9.66 0.02
C SER A 745 18.04 -8.34 0.74
N VAL A 746 19.31 -8.11 1.12
CA VAL A 746 19.73 -6.86 1.79
C VAL A 746 19.46 -5.65 0.90
N VAL A 747 19.86 -5.71 -0.38
CA VAL A 747 19.66 -4.59 -1.33
C VAL A 747 18.18 -4.31 -1.54
N LEU A 748 17.37 -5.36 -1.75
CA LEU A 748 15.93 -5.18 -1.98
C LEU A 748 15.21 -4.63 -0.75
N MET A 749 15.56 -5.12 0.45
CA MET A 749 14.89 -4.70 1.68
C MET A 749 15.34 -3.33 2.15
N ASN A 750 16.62 -2.96 1.98
CA ASN A 750 17.06 -1.59 2.25
C ASN A 750 16.31 -0.60 1.36
N GLY A 751 16.27 -0.84 0.04
CA GLY A 751 15.54 0.06 -0.86
C GLY A 751 14.03 0.15 -0.58
N TRP A 752 13.43 -0.88 0.04
CA TRP A 752 12.04 -0.78 0.52
C TRP A 752 11.93 0.02 1.81
N LEU A 753 12.83 -0.20 2.78
CA LEU A 753 12.85 0.51 4.05
C LEU A 753 13.13 2.01 3.90
N GLU A 754 13.94 2.42 2.92
CA GLU A 754 14.20 3.83 2.59
C GLU A 754 12.96 4.62 2.18
N SER A 755 11.84 3.94 1.87
CA SER A 755 10.56 4.60 1.61
C SER A 755 9.84 5.08 2.88
N TYR A 756 10.36 4.75 4.07
CA TYR A 756 9.84 5.16 5.38
C TYR A 756 10.83 6.10 6.04
N ALA A 757 10.34 7.23 6.58
CA ALA A 757 11.19 8.15 7.35
C ALA A 757 11.74 7.48 8.63
N PHE A 758 10.91 6.64 9.27
CA PHE A 758 11.29 5.86 10.44
C PHE A 758 11.17 4.38 10.12
N HIS A 759 12.31 3.70 10.12
CA HIS A 759 12.36 2.29 9.80
C HIS A 759 13.32 1.53 10.74
N ILE A 760 13.09 0.21 10.84
CA ILE A 760 13.99 -0.66 11.59
C ILE A 760 15.37 -0.67 10.93
N VAL A 761 16.40 -0.65 11.75
CA VAL A 761 17.74 -1.03 11.30
C VAL A 761 17.70 -2.52 11.01
N LEU A 762 18.08 -2.95 9.80
CA LEU A 762 18.04 -4.36 9.40
C LEU A 762 18.85 -5.24 10.36
N PRO A 763 18.19 -6.01 11.24
CA PRO A 763 18.92 -6.81 12.21
C PRO A 763 19.44 -8.08 11.50
N TRP A 764 20.75 -8.32 11.58
CA TRP A 764 21.42 -9.48 10.99
C TRP A 764 20.80 -10.84 11.39
N TRP A 765 20.21 -10.92 12.59
CA TRP A 765 19.57 -12.14 13.10
C TRP A 765 18.34 -12.56 12.27
N VAL A 766 17.66 -11.63 11.60
CA VAL A 766 16.52 -11.94 10.71
C VAL A 766 16.96 -12.87 9.59
N TYR A 767 18.12 -12.62 9.01
CA TYR A 767 18.70 -13.47 7.97
C TYR A 767 19.13 -14.82 8.54
N GLY A 768 19.61 -14.84 9.78
CA GLY A 768 19.91 -16.08 10.53
C GLY A 768 18.65 -16.92 10.74
N VAL A 769 17.55 -16.31 11.17
CA VAL A 769 16.25 -17.00 11.33
C VAL A 769 15.74 -17.51 9.99
N ALA A 770 15.79 -16.71 8.93
CA ALA A 770 15.40 -17.14 7.58
C ALA A 770 16.22 -18.33 7.10
N PHE A 771 17.54 -18.32 7.33
CA PHE A 771 18.43 -19.44 7.03
C PHE A 771 18.05 -20.70 7.80
N VAL A 772 17.87 -20.59 9.12
CA VAL A 772 17.51 -21.73 9.97
C VAL A 772 16.15 -22.31 9.55
N LEU A 773 15.15 -21.47 9.31
CA LEU A 773 13.83 -21.90 8.83
C LEU A 773 13.94 -22.66 7.51
N LEU A 774 14.65 -22.10 6.53
CA LEU A 774 14.81 -22.73 5.23
C LEU A 774 15.59 -24.06 5.33
N MET A 775 16.63 -24.10 6.16
CA MET A 775 17.42 -25.29 6.43
C MET A 775 16.59 -26.39 7.12
N CYS A 776 15.81 -26.03 8.13
CA CYS A 776 14.92 -26.96 8.82
C CYS A 776 13.87 -27.54 7.85
N VAL A 777 13.23 -26.70 7.04
CA VAL A 777 12.23 -27.13 6.06
C VAL A 777 12.89 -28.06 5.00
N ALA A 778 14.05 -27.70 4.47
CA ALA A 778 14.80 -28.55 3.54
C ALA A 778 15.15 -29.89 4.18
N PHE A 779 15.65 -29.88 5.40
CA PHE A 779 16.00 -31.09 6.15
C PHE A 779 14.79 -31.99 6.39
N LEU A 780 13.66 -31.45 6.89
CA LEU A 780 12.44 -32.19 7.14
C LEU A 780 11.86 -32.83 5.86
N THR A 781 11.98 -32.14 4.72
CA THR A 781 11.55 -32.64 3.42
C THR A 781 12.36 -33.85 2.99
N VAL A 782 13.67 -33.86 3.24
CA VAL A 782 14.61 -34.88 2.77
C VAL A 782 14.70 -36.08 3.73
N VAL A 783 14.61 -35.83 5.04
CA VAL A 783 14.88 -36.85 6.08
C VAL A 783 14.05 -38.10 5.92
N ARG A 784 12.73 -37.98 5.72
CA ARG A 784 11.81 -39.12 5.57
C ARG A 784 12.17 -39.99 4.38
N GLN A 785 12.57 -39.38 3.26
CA GLN A 785 12.87 -40.05 2.01
C GLN A 785 14.20 -40.81 2.09
N VAL A 786 15.24 -40.16 2.59
CA VAL A 786 16.56 -40.75 2.76
C VAL A 786 16.52 -41.90 3.78
N TRP A 787 15.81 -41.66 4.90
CA TRP A 787 15.69 -42.69 5.95
C TRP A 787 14.97 -43.96 5.47
N ARG A 788 13.98 -43.83 4.56
CA ARG A 788 13.33 -44.97 3.92
C ARG A 788 14.33 -45.82 3.12
N VAL A 789 15.22 -45.20 2.34
CA VAL A 789 16.24 -45.90 1.52
C VAL A 789 17.33 -46.50 2.40
N VAL A 790 17.77 -45.80 3.43
CA VAL A 790 18.75 -46.30 4.39
C VAL A 790 18.23 -47.54 5.16
N ARG A 791 16.93 -47.68 5.36
CA ARG A 791 16.34 -48.86 6.03
C ARG A 791 16.18 -50.10 5.14
N LEU A 792 16.30 -49.98 3.81
CA LEU A 792 16.13 -51.15 2.91
C LEU A 792 17.18 -52.25 3.24
N LYS A 793 16.76 -53.50 3.22
CA LYS A 793 17.65 -54.65 3.43
C LYS A 793 18.55 -54.84 2.21
N PRO A 794 19.89 -55.08 2.37
CA PRO A 794 20.84 -55.24 1.25
C PRO A 794 20.43 -56.36 0.27
N MET A 795 19.93 -57.47 0.78
CA MET A 795 19.47 -58.60 -0.06
C MET A 795 18.33 -58.23 -1.03
N ARG A 796 17.42 -57.33 -0.67
CA ARG A 796 16.36 -56.88 -1.60
C ARG A 796 16.91 -55.93 -2.68
N ILE A 797 18.01 -55.22 -2.39
CA ILE A 797 18.65 -54.27 -3.32
C ILE A 797 19.41 -55.01 -4.43
N LEU A 798 20.10 -56.12 -4.08
CA LEU A 798 20.95 -56.88 -5.00
C LEU A 798 20.19 -57.95 -5.79
N ARG A 799 18.97 -58.35 -5.34
CA ARG A 799 18.13 -59.41 -5.97
C ARG A 799 17.19 -58.90 -7.05
N ASN A 800 16.93 -57.62 -7.16
CA ASN A 800 16.10 -57.03 -8.20
C ASN A 800 16.91 -56.71 -9.47
N GLU A 801 17.50 -57.70 -10.09
CA GLU A 801 17.99 -57.69 -11.48
C GLU A 801 16.99 -58.26 -12.42
#